data_fc9ec9b3686b573d4ea9ba40acfd7421
#
_entry.id   fc9ec9b3686b573d4ea9ba40acfd7421
#
_cell.length_a   1.000
_cell.length_b   1.000
_cell.length_c   1.000
_cell.angle_alpha   90.00
_cell.angle_beta   90.00
_cell.angle_gamma   90.00
#
_symmetry.space_group_name_H-M   'P 1'
#
loop_
_entity.id
_entity.type
_entity.pdbx_description
1 polymer ?
#
loop_
_entity_poly.entity_id
_entity_poly.type
_entity_poly.pdbx_seq_one_letter_code
_entity_poly.pdbx_strand_id
1 'polypeptide(L)'
;MEFNKARDCVFESGKVRVYASDEMLAQMQRDRTLGQIGNVAALPGLEGKAMVMPDGHEGYGFPIGGVAAFNFDDGIVSPGGVGYDINCLSGDSRIESNMGYWKKISSYEPVACEDAGRRMLLGGSLQTLNARKSFEPKRIMAFMSKNAAVYELKTRSGFSVKASADHPFLTEGGMKQLACLTDGERVVVRHFEGAEYDAPFSLEGFSEEATGVTAKVIGYLLGDGCASKTGGKIRVQAFGNKSDLEKMQRDLASIGVKSSVFERTRACKINTQYGNKEFVSSCGELHIYSREFCGKLVELGLPLGRKTIAEYGVPNWVMNAPKWVKRLFLAGFFGAELTTPKTHCKTGFYAPILAQNKNSEAKQSGRAFLIQVMRLLEEFGVETTKLAERSEQPNQKGETVRLRLEISAEEKNLEKLWRKIGFEYNEKRSNAAEIACAYITLKRGHTAERKQAREKARELKTKGLTINEIARELGHNKRFVERSVYEKTGARLTLDFASFEEFATEKAKEIKAHGGILDEIETIEPAGIEKVYDFTVEDNHNFVANGFIVSNCGVRLVRTNLSVAEAKPKMRELVDALFEGIPSGVGSKGRIRISDGELGDAVTRGAAWALENGYGTAADAEHCEEDGAMKGADYSKVSDQAKKRGRPQFGTLGSGNHFLEVQKVEKIFDAEKAKAFGLQEGQVCLMIHSGSRGFGHQVC
;
A
#
# COMPACT_ATOMS: atom_id res chain seq x y z
N MET A 1 35.05 -32.83 -10.42
CA MET A 1 36.00 -32.32 -9.40
C MET A 1 36.26 -33.45 -8.39
N GLU A 2 37.50 -33.75 -8.12
CA GLU A 2 37.84 -34.66 -7.00
C GLU A 2 37.91 -33.81 -5.72
N PHE A 3 37.24 -34.26 -4.68
CA PHE A 3 37.20 -33.61 -3.39
C PHE A 3 38.00 -34.36 -2.34
N ASN A 4 38.93 -33.70 -1.72
CA ASN A 4 39.74 -34.24 -0.64
C ASN A 4 39.15 -33.83 0.72
N LYS A 5 39.06 -34.76 1.67
CA LYS A 5 38.60 -34.48 3.00
C LYS A 5 39.66 -33.67 3.76
N ALA A 6 39.41 -32.37 3.97
CA ALA A 6 40.32 -31.48 4.68
C ALA A 6 40.23 -31.62 6.20
N ARG A 7 39.05 -31.88 6.72
CA ARG A 7 38.74 -32.21 8.10
C ARG A 7 37.36 -32.87 8.18
N ASP A 8 36.91 -33.24 9.33
CA ASP A 8 35.58 -33.84 9.48
C ASP A 8 34.47 -32.85 8.97
N CYS A 9 33.57 -33.39 8.16
CA CYS A 9 32.51 -32.61 7.46
C CYS A 9 33.01 -31.45 6.57
N VAL A 10 34.26 -31.43 6.13
CA VAL A 10 34.79 -30.40 5.20
C VAL A 10 35.60 -31.05 4.09
N PHE A 11 35.17 -30.79 2.85
CA PHE A 11 35.80 -31.26 1.65
C PHE A 11 36.27 -30.09 0.79
N GLU A 12 37.40 -30.23 0.12
CA GLU A 12 38.00 -29.18 -0.73
C GLU A 12 38.41 -29.70 -2.10
N SER A 13 38.22 -28.90 -3.11
CA SER A 13 38.71 -29.10 -4.46
C SER A 13 39.06 -27.75 -5.08
N GLY A 14 40.36 -27.46 -5.21
CA GLY A 14 40.84 -26.15 -5.70
C GLY A 14 40.27 -24.95 -4.89
N LYS A 15 39.55 -24.06 -5.56
CA LYS A 15 38.87 -22.90 -4.97
C LYS A 15 37.47 -23.19 -4.40
N VAL A 16 37.06 -24.47 -4.33
CA VAL A 16 35.77 -24.89 -3.78
C VAL A 16 35.97 -25.51 -2.40
N ARG A 17 35.05 -25.21 -1.48
CA ARG A 17 34.96 -25.86 -0.18
C ARG A 17 33.48 -26.30 0.07
N VAL A 18 33.32 -27.53 0.49
CA VAL A 18 31.99 -28.10 0.79
C VAL A 18 31.91 -28.47 2.25
N TYR A 19 30.89 -27.98 2.94
CA TYR A 19 30.56 -28.37 4.32
C TYR A 19 29.45 -29.42 4.26
N ALA A 20 29.80 -30.67 4.40
CA ALA A 20 28.87 -31.79 4.25
C ALA A 20 29.37 -33.02 5.02
N SER A 21 28.46 -33.94 5.38
CA SER A 21 28.87 -35.33 5.71
C SER A 21 29.28 -36.06 4.42
N ASP A 22 29.92 -37.23 4.58
CA ASP A 22 30.27 -38.07 3.43
C ASP A 22 29.03 -38.46 2.59
N GLU A 23 27.89 -38.71 3.27
CA GLU A 23 26.59 -39.00 2.60
C GLU A 23 26.02 -37.83 1.85
N MET A 24 26.06 -36.62 2.43
CA MET A 24 25.59 -35.39 1.82
C MET A 24 26.46 -35.02 0.60
N LEU A 25 27.78 -35.19 0.72
CA LEU A 25 28.66 -34.95 -0.42
C LEU A 25 28.31 -35.89 -1.58
N ALA A 26 28.07 -37.20 -1.28
CA ALA A 26 27.67 -38.19 -2.27
C ALA A 26 26.30 -37.82 -2.94
N GLN A 27 25.40 -37.18 -2.22
CA GLN A 27 24.15 -36.64 -2.81
C GLN A 27 24.39 -35.46 -3.71
N MET A 28 25.20 -34.47 -3.28
CA MET A 28 25.60 -33.30 -4.10
C MET A 28 26.38 -33.68 -5.35
N GLN A 29 27.02 -34.87 -5.38
CA GLN A 29 27.69 -35.42 -6.54
C GLN A 29 26.71 -35.99 -7.60
N ARG A 30 25.45 -36.29 -7.18
CA ARG A 30 24.43 -36.88 -8.07
C ARG A 30 23.66 -35.84 -8.88
N ASP A 31 23.74 -34.59 -8.51
CA ASP A 31 23.12 -33.45 -9.18
C ASP A 31 24.17 -32.45 -9.69
N ARG A 32 23.76 -31.24 -10.12
CA ARG A 32 24.66 -30.23 -10.65
C ARG A 32 25.28 -29.33 -9.57
N THR A 33 25.01 -29.52 -8.29
CA THR A 33 25.45 -28.65 -7.18
C THR A 33 26.96 -28.40 -7.23
N LEU A 34 27.76 -29.47 -7.28
CA LEU A 34 29.21 -29.35 -7.29
C LEU A 34 29.75 -28.80 -8.62
N GLY A 35 29.07 -29.04 -9.73
CA GLY A 35 29.36 -28.42 -11.01
C GLY A 35 29.08 -26.91 -10.99
N GLN A 36 27.95 -26.51 -10.44
CA GLN A 36 27.56 -25.11 -10.33
C GLN A 36 28.51 -24.31 -9.44
N ILE A 37 28.88 -24.83 -8.24
CA ILE A 37 29.84 -24.11 -7.38
C ILE A 37 31.24 -24.06 -7.99
N GLY A 38 31.61 -25.06 -8.80
CA GLY A 38 32.82 -25.03 -9.58
C GLY A 38 32.84 -23.91 -10.61
N ASN A 39 31.72 -23.71 -11.30
CA ASN A 39 31.55 -22.58 -12.22
C ASN A 39 31.62 -21.23 -11.47
N VAL A 40 30.99 -21.15 -10.28
CA VAL A 40 31.09 -19.96 -9.41
C VAL A 40 32.54 -19.70 -8.99
N ALA A 41 33.29 -20.74 -8.64
CA ALA A 41 34.67 -20.62 -8.24
C ALA A 41 35.61 -20.18 -9.39
N ALA A 42 35.16 -20.29 -10.63
CA ALA A 42 35.88 -19.82 -11.82
C ALA A 42 35.56 -18.36 -12.21
N LEU A 43 34.61 -17.72 -11.57
CA LEU A 43 34.23 -16.36 -11.86
C LEU A 43 35.32 -15.35 -11.44
N PRO A 44 35.48 -14.24 -12.19
CA PRO A 44 36.47 -13.21 -11.87
C PRO A 44 36.26 -12.58 -10.50
N GLY A 45 37.36 -12.21 -9.83
CA GLY A 45 37.35 -11.50 -8.55
C GLY A 45 36.88 -12.32 -7.37
N LEU A 46 36.81 -13.66 -7.45
CA LEU A 46 36.50 -14.47 -6.26
C LEU A 46 37.55 -14.32 -5.18
N GLU A 47 37.12 -13.89 -4.00
CA GLU A 47 37.91 -13.82 -2.77
C GLU A 47 37.83 -15.12 -1.98
N GLY A 48 38.97 -15.71 -1.69
CA GLY A 48 39.05 -16.98 -0.99
C GLY A 48 38.51 -18.20 -1.74
N LYS A 49 37.53 -18.87 -1.16
CA LYS A 49 36.91 -20.08 -1.77
C LYS A 49 35.40 -19.91 -1.94
N ALA A 50 34.86 -20.37 -3.05
CA ALA A 50 33.43 -20.58 -3.19
C ALA A 50 33.03 -21.79 -2.32
N MET A 51 32.00 -21.65 -1.52
CA MET A 51 31.60 -22.63 -0.51
C MET A 51 30.21 -23.17 -0.80
N VAL A 52 29.99 -24.43 -0.46
CA VAL A 52 28.64 -25.03 -0.38
C VAL A 52 28.39 -25.43 1.06
N MET A 53 27.28 -24.95 1.60
CA MET A 53 26.80 -25.26 2.95
C MET A 53 26.09 -26.62 2.98
N PRO A 54 25.79 -27.19 4.15
CA PRO A 54 25.17 -28.53 4.24
C PRO A 54 23.81 -28.67 3.54
N ASP A 55 23.08 -27.57 3.35
CA ASP A 55 21.82 -27.49 2.59
C ASP A 55 22.03 -27.46 1.07
N GLY A 56 23.27 -27.61 0.59
CA GLY A 56 23.63 -27.48 -0.80
C GLY A 56 22.87 -28.42 -1.75
N HIS A 57 22.21 -27.83 -2.76
CA HIS A 57 21.54 -28.57 -3.81
C HIS A 57 21.50 -27.75 -5.12
N GLU A 58 21.11 -28.38 -6.22
CA GLU A 58 21.07 -27.76 -7.54
C GLU A 58 20.15 -26.53 -7.57
N GLY A 59 20.69 -25.37 -8.02
CA GLY A 59 19.96 -24.11 -8.28
C GLY A 59 19.99 -23.76 -9.76
N TYR A 60 19.69 -22.49 -10.07
CA TYR A 60 19.65 -21.96 -11.45
C TYR A 60 21.00 -21.30 -11.83
N GLY A 61 22.06 -22.11 -11.95
CA GLY A 61 23.41 -21.65 -12.30
C GLY A 61 24.30 -21.35 -11.08
N PHE A 62 23.73 -20.93 -9.95
CA PHE A 62 24.37 -20.87 -8.65
C PHE A 62 23.70 -21.92 -7.76
N PRO A 63 24.46 -22.78 -7.05
CA PRO A 63 23.83 -23.79 -6.18
C PRO A 63 23.17 -23.13 -4.96
N ILE A 64 22.04 -23.65 -4.54
CA ILE A 64 21.45 -23.26 -3.27
C ILE A 64 22.37 -23.72 -2.15
N GLY A 65 22.43 -22.98 -1.03
CA GLY A 65 23.46 -23.20 -0.01
C GLY A 65 24.88 -22.80 -0.46
N GLY A 66 25.00 -22.23 -1.65
CA GLY A 66 26.25 -21.70 -2.15
C GLY A 66 26.58 -20.34 -1.52
N VAL A 67 27.86 -20.16 -1.15
CA VAL A 67 28.40 -18.88 -0.62
C VAL A 67 29.68 -18.55 -1.38
N ALA A 68 29.76 -17.35 -1.94
CA ALA A 68 30.96 -16.86 -2.61
C ALA A 68 31.11 -15.36 -2.34
N ALA A 69 32.31 -14.93 -1.97
CA ALA A 69 32.67 -13.53 -1.85
C ALA A 69 33.44 -13.10 -3.10
N PHE A 70 33.12 -11.94 -3.64
CA PHE A 70 33.79 -11.34 -4.78
C PHE A 70 34.35 -9.98 -4.40
N ASN A 71 35.53 -9.67 -4.91
CA ASN A 71 36.15 -8.39 -4.74
C ASN A 71 35.26 -7.27 -5.27
N PHE A 72 35.20 -6.15 -4.56
CA PHE A 72 34.31 -5.04 -4.91
C PHE A 72 34.74 -4.32 -6.21
N ASP A 73 36.05 -4.25 -6.47
CA ASP A 73 36.59 -3.44 -7.56
C ASP A 73 36.66 -4.22 -8.90
N ASP A 74 37.00 -5.50 -8.86
CA ASP A 74 37.23 -6.35 -10.04
C ASP A 74 36.41 -7.65 -10.06
N GLY A 75 35.55 -7.84 -9.09
CA GLY A 75 34.63 -8.97 -8.98
C GLY A 75 33.38 -8.81 -9.81
N ILE A 76 32.57 -9.86 -9.81
CA ILE A 76 31.28 -9.88 -10.52
C ILE A 76 30.11 -10.00 -9.55
N VAL A 77 28.94 -9.56 -9.99
CA VAL A 77 27.67 -9.86 -9.33
C VAL A 77 26.99 -11.00 -10.08
N SER A 78 26.76 -12.11 -9.40
CA SER A 78 26.02 -13.24 -9.97
C SER A 78 24.52 -13.12 -9.66
N PRO A 79 23.65 -12.92 -10.67
CA PRO A 79 22.21 -12.83 -10.45
C PRO A 79 21.64 -14.07 -9.75
N GLY A 80 22.12 -15.26 -10.10
CA GLY A 80 21.73 -16.51 -9.48
C GLY A 80 22.22 -16.71 -8.04
N GLY A 81 23.26 -15.96 -7.63
CA GLY A 81 23.78 -15.99 -6.26
C GLY A 81 23.07 -15.02 -5.31
N VAL A 82 22.38 -14.02 -5.83
CA VAL A 82 21.68 -13.01 -5.04
C VAL A 82 20.28 -13.47 -4.62
N GLY A 83 19.71 -14.44 -5.32
CA GLY A 83 18.37 -15.00 -5.05
C GLY A 83 17.31 -14.54 -6.07
N TYR A 84 16.31 -15.40 -6.33
CA TYR A 84 15.30 -15.17 -7.37
C TYR A 84 13.96 -14.62 -6.87
N ASP A 85 13.66 -14.62 -5.56
CA ASP A 85 12.33 -14.29 -5.02
C ASP A 85 12.35 -13.09 -4.07
N ILE A 86 13.15 -12.09 -4.35
CA ILE A 86 13.09 -10.83 -3.60
C ILE A 86 12.37 -9.82 -4.48
N ASN A 87 11.11 -9.58 -4.19
CA ASN A 87 10.28 -8.56 -4.82
C ASN A 87 10.85 -7.18 -4.54
N CYS A 88 11.13 -6.37 -5.55
CA CYS A 88 11.77 -5.08 -5.33
C CYS A 88 11.25 -4.00 -6.28
N LEU A 89 11.24 -2.76 -5.77
CA LEU A 89 10.87 -1.54 -6.47
C LEU A 89 12.10 -0.66 -6.73
N SER A 90 12.10 0.10 -7.82
CA SER A 90 13.11 1.12 -8.12
C SER A 90 13.18 2.18 -7.02
N GLY A 91 14.38 2.74 -6.79
CA GLY A 91 14.66 3.69 -5.71
C GLY A 91 13.89 5.00 -5.77
N ASP A 92 13.35 5.37 -6.92
CA ASP A 92 12.50 6.55 -7.12
C ASP A 92 11.02 6.31 -6.83
N SER A 93 10.62 5.06 -6.53
CA SER A 93 9.24 4.71 -6.18
C SER A 93 8.77 5.48 -4.95
N ARG A 94 7.61 6.13 -5.08
CA ARG A 94 6.98 6.94 -4.03
C ARG A 94 6.14 6.05 -3.14
N ILE A 95 6.50 5.95 -1.88
CA ILE A 95 5.84 5.10 -0.88
C ILE A 95 4.92 5.94 -0.01
N GLU A 96 3.63 5.57 0.06
CA GLU A 96 2.63 6.26 0.87
C GLU A 96 2.79 5.90 2.36
N SER A 97 2.99 6.91 3.21
CA SER A 97 3.02 6.76 4.66
C SER A 97 1.60 6.70 5.24
N ASN A 98 1.49 6.26 6.50
CA ASN A 98 0.26 6.32 7.28
C ASN A 98 -0.29 7.75 7.48
N MET A 99 0.57 8.76 7.31
CA MET A 99 0.21 10.18 7.41
C MET A 99 -0.18 10.80 6.06
N GLY A 100 -0.29 9.99 4.97
CA GLY A 100 -0.69 10.48 3.66
C GLY A 100 0.31 11.45 3.03
N TYR A 101 1.58 11.35 3.39
CA TYR A 101 2.69 11.88 2.61
C TYR A 101 3.44 10.74 1.95
N TRP A 102 4.23 11.04 0.94
CA TRP A 102 5.09 10.05 0.30
C TRP A 102 6.57 10.41 0.44
N LYS A 103 7.40 9.37 0.50
CA LYS A 103 8.85 9.42 0.41
C LYS A 103 9.31 8.48 -0.69
N LYS A 104 10.46 8.77 -1.31
CA LYS A 104 11.11 7.78 -2.19
C LYS A 104 11.58 6.61 -1.35
N ILE A 105 11.42 5.37 -1.86
CA ILE A 105 11.84 4.18 -1.13
C ILE A 105 13.34 4.22 -0.79
N SER A 106 14.18 4.76 -1.68
CA SER A 106 15.62 4.94 -1.43
C SER A 106 15.94 5.86 -0.25
N SER A 107 15.05 6.79 0.13
CA SER A 107 15.28 7.71 1.26
C SER A 107 15.22 7.04 2.63
N TYR A 108 14.73 5.81 2.71
CA TYR A 108 14.72 5.01 3.94
C TYR A 108 16.08 4.33 4.21
N GLU A 109 16.97 4.30 3.22
CA GLU A 109 18.29 3.66 3.34
C GLU A 109 19.19 4.24 4.46
N PRO A 110 19.29 5.56 4.66
CA PRO A 110 20.12 6.14 5.72
C PRO A 110 19.61 5.91 7.14
N VAL A 111 18.34 5.59 7.30
CA VAL A 111 17.67 5.38 8.60
C VAL A 111 17.77 3.91 9.03
N ALA A 112 18.20 3.02 8.15
CA ALA A 112 18.31 1.61 8.41
C ALA A 112 19.63 1.28 9.14
N CYS A 113 19.56 0.59 10.29
CA CYS A 113 20.75 0.07 10.98
C CYS A 113 21.37 -1.07 10.18
N GLU A 114 22.69 -1.01 9.97
CA GLU A 114 23.44 -2.11 9.33
C GLU A 114 23.67 -3.25 10.33
N ASP A 115 23.08 -4.40 10.03
CA ASP A 115 23.58 -5.65 10.58
C ASP A 115 23.39 -6.77 9.52
N ALA A 116 24.50 -7.37 9.11
CA ALA A 116 24.59 -8.54 8.21
C ALA A 116 23.74 -8.48 6.92
N GLY A 117 23.70 -7.33 6.23
CA GLY A 117 23.00 -7.18 4.95
C GLY A 117 21.47 -7.06 5.02
N ARG A 118 20.89 -7.08 6.22
CA ARG A 118 19.49 -6.73 6.52
C ARG A 118 19.44 -5.48 7.37
N ARG A 119 18.73 -4.48 6.89
CA ARG A 119 18.56 -3.22 7.59
C ARG A 119 17.20 -3.20 8.28
N MET A 120 17.16 -3.15 9.60
CA MET A 120 15.91 -3.01 10.35
C MET A 120 15.59 -1.54 10.53
N LEU A 121 14.38 -1.13 10.12
CA LEU A 121 13.86 0.21 10.37
C LEU A 121 13.20 0.23 11.75
N LEU A 122 13.75 1.05 12.64
CA LEU A 122 13.13 1.34 13.93
C LEU A 122 12.20 2.54 13.77
N GLY A 123 10.91 2.26 13.53
CA GLY A 123 9.86 3.28 13.43
C GLY A 123 9.40 3.58 12.01
N GLY A 124 8.20 4.12 11.91
CA GLY A 124 7.50 4.41 10.66
C GLY A 124 6.44 3.37 10.34
N SER A 125 5.34 3.86 9.79
CA SER A 125 4.23 3.02 9.35
C SER A 125 3.83 3.41 7.93
N LEU A 126 3.47 2.41 7.13
CA LEU A 126 2.98 2.55 5.78
C LEU A 126 1.48 2.33 5.72
N GLN A 127 0.86 2.88 4.70
CA GLN A 127 -0.53 2.60 4.39
C GLN A 127 -0.63 1.25 3.71
N THR A 128 -1.43 0.35 4.29
CA THR A 128 -1.61 -1.03 3.84
C THR A 128 -3.08 -1.33 3.61
N LEU A 129 -3.37 -2.28 2.73
CA LEU A 129 -4.73 -2.76 2.47
C LEU A 129 -4.97 -4.05 3.27
N ASN A 130 -5.98 -4.06 4.14
CA ASN A 130 -6.35 -5.25 4.92
C ASN A 130 -7.33 -6.16 4.17
N ALA A 131 -7.62 -7.34 4.73
CA ALA A 131 -8.55 -8.31 4.16
C ALA A 131 -9.98 -7.75 3.93
N ARG A 132 -10.40 -6.75 4.70
CA ARG A 132 -11.70 -6.06 4.54
C ARG A 132 -11.70 -5.00 3.43
N LYS A 133 -10.61 -4.91 2.67
CA LYS A 133 -10.38 -3.91 1.61
C LYS A 133 -10.44 -2.47 2.14
N SER A 134 -10.01 -2.27 3.37
CA SER A 134 -9.86 -0.96 4.01
C SER A 134 -8.38 -0.65 4.26
N PHE A 135 -8.00 0.61 4.09
CA PHE A 135 -6.64 1.04 4.38
C PHE A 135 -6.41 1.24 5.87
N GLU A 136 -5.29 0.73 6.36
CA GLU A 136 -4.85 0.90 7.75
C GLU A 136 -3.33 1.02 7.84
N PRO A 137 -2.80 1.71 8.87
CA PRO A 137 -1.37 1.83 9.09
C PRO A 137 -0.78 0.54 9.65
N LYS A 138 0.35 0.08 9.07
CA LYS A 138 1.17 -1.02 9.59
C LYS A 138 2.64 -0.65 9.64
N ARG A 139 3.36 -1.19 10.62
CA ARG A 139 4.79 -0.88 10.85
C ARG A 139 5.67 -1.50 9.79
N ILE A 140 6.75 -0.81 9.46
CA ILE A 140 7.84 -1.36 8.66
C ILE A 140 8.70 -2.22 9.58
N MET A 141 8.83 -3.51 9.25
CA MET A 141 9.60 -4.49 10.03
C MET A 141 11.02 -4.63 9.51
N ALA A 142 11.22 -4.63 8.20
CA ALA A 142 12.52 -4.74 7.59
C ALA A 142 12.58 -3.95 6.28
N PHE A 143 13.82 -3.64 5.86
CA PHE A 143 14.14 -2.93 4.63
C PHE A 143 15.29 -3.64 3.94
N MET A 144 15.20 -3.81 2.63
CA MET A 144 16.20 -4.48 1.82
C MET A 144 16.52 -3.71 0.55
N SER A 145 17.74 -3.85 0.06
CA SER A 145 18.13 -3.32 -1.26
C SER A 145 19.05 -4.27 -2.00
N LYS A 146 18.94 -4.32 -3.32
CA LYS A 146 19.81 -5.06 -4.24
C LYS A 146 19.85 -4.39 -5.62
N ASN A 147 20.72 -4.85 -6.52
CA ASN A 147 20.64 -4.49 -7.92
C ASN A 147 19.83 -5.57 -8.67
N ALA A 148 18.87 -5.18 -9.48
CA ALA A 148 18.06 -6.10 -10.28
C ALA A 148 17.64 -5.48 -11.61
N ALA A 149 17.34 -6.35 -12.58
CA ALA A 149 16.65 -5.95 -13.79
C ALA A 149 15.23 -5.49 -13.44
N VAL A 150 14.82 -4.34 -13.94
CA VAL A 150 13.52 -3.75 -13.70
C VAL A 150 12.75 -3.58 -15.00
N TYR A 151 11.43 -3.62 -14.86
CA TYR A 151 10.45 -3.36 -15.91
C TYR A 151 9.59 -2.18 -15.48
N GLU A 152 9.28 -1.30 -16.42
CA GLU A 152 8.34 -0.21 -16.19
C GLU A 152 6.95 -0.67 -16.60
N LEU A 153 6.03 -0.72 -15.63
CA LEU A 153 4.61 -0.93 -15.85
C LEU A 153 3.94 0.42 -15.97
N LYS A 154 3.21 0.65 -17.06
CA LYS A 154 2.38 1.85 -17.27
C LYS A 154 0.93 1.47 -17.45
N THR A 155 0.03 2.27 -16.87
CA THR A 155 -1.40 2.11 -17.05
C THR A 155 -1.99 3.21 -17.94
N ARG A 156 -3.17 2.97 -18.49
CA ARG A 156 -3.90 3.95 -19.33
C ARG A 156 -4.22 5.25 -18.61
N SER A 157 -4.42 5.23 -17.31
CA SER A 157 -4.62 6.44 -16.51
C SER A 157 -3.33 7.20 -16.21
N GLY A 158 -2.16 6.67 -16.65
CA GLY A 158 -0.86 7.32 -16.53
C GLY A 158 -0.14 7.04 -15.21
N PHE A 159 -0.52 6.00 -14.46
CA PHE A 159 0.30 5.49 -13.38
C PHE A 159 1.51 4.76 -13.97
N SER A 160 2.66 4.89 -13.32
CA SER A 160 3.89 4.19 -13.71
C SER A 160 4.69 3.79 -12.49
N VAL A 161 5.28 2.60 -12.54
CA VAL A 161 6.19 2.09 -11.52
C VAL A 161 7.21 1.17 -12.16
N LYS A 162 8.46 1.24 -11.67
CA LYS A 162 9.51 0.32 -12.05
C LYS A 162 9.71 -0.72 -10.94
N ALA A 163 9.63 -1.98 -11.31
CA ALA A 163 9.74 -3.11 -10.39
C ALA A 163 10.50 -4.27 -11.02
N SER A 164 11.02 -5.16 -10.19
CA SER A 164 11.57 -6.44 -10.65
C SER A 164 10.47 -7.34 -11.21
N ALA A 165 10.83 -8.28 -12.08
CA ALA A 165 9.89 -9.17 -12.79
C ALA A 165 8.99 -9.99 -11.84
N ASP A 166 9.49 -10.33 -10.69
CA ASP A 166 8.87 -11.12 -9.63
C ASP A 166 7.96 -10.31 -8.69
N HIS A 167 7.97 -8.96 -8.79
CA HIS A 167 7.22 -8.09 -7.87
C HIS A 167 5.70 -8.22 -8.07
N PRO A 168 4.91 -8.54 -7.01
CA PRO A 168 3.47 -8.74 -7.16
C PRO A 168 2.69 -7.43 -7.08
N PHE A 169 1.71 -7.31 -7.96
CA PHE A 169 0.74 -6.23 -8.03
C PHE A 169 -0.67 -6.76 -7.77
N LEU A 170 -1.47 -6.00 -7.06
CA LEU A 170 -2.87 -6.36 -6.83
C LEU A 170 -3.66 -6.14 -8.13
N THR A 171 -4.26 -7.24 -8.61
CA THR A 171 -5.16 -7.27 -9.77
C THR A 171 -6.61 -7.53 -9.33
N GLU A 172 -7.53 -7.59 -10.28
CA GLU A 172 -8.90 -8.03 -10.01
C GLU A 172 -8.97 -9.45 -9.41
N GLY A 173 -8.04 -10.34 -9.81
CA GLY A 173 -7.96 -11.73 -9.36
C GLY A 173 -7.07 -11.97 -8.14
N GLY A 174 -6.52 -10.92 -7.51
CA GLY A 174 -5.55 -11.02 -6.41
C GLY A 174 -4.15 -10.57 -6.79
N MET A 175 -3.16 -10.89 -5.96
CA MET A 175 -1.76 -10.54 -6.21
C MET A 175 -1.19 -11.36 -7.38
N LYS A 176 -0.55 -10.69 -8.35
CA LYS A 176 0.06 -11.29 -9.54
C LYS A 176 1.41 -10.66 -9.85
N GLN A 177 2.43 -11.49 -10.07
CA GLN A 177 3.80 -11.02 -10.38
C GLN A 177 3.84 -10.24 -11.69
N LEU A 178 4.70 -9.22 -11.77
CA LEU A 178 4.88 -8.38 -12.95
C LEU A 178 5.18 -9.18 -14.23
N ALA A 179 6.03 -10.19 -14.14
CA ALA A 179 6.36 -11.08 -15.27
C ALA A 179 5.16 -11.89 -15.80
N CYS A 180 4.09 -12.02 -15.00
CA CYS A 180 2.88 -12.74 -15.37
C CYS A 180 1.76 -11.81 -15.86
N LEU A 181 1.95 -10.50 -15.73
CA LEU A 181 1.01 -9.48 -16.21
C LEU A 181 1.16 -9.28 -17.71
N THR A 182 0.08 -8.93 -18.37
CA THR A 182 0.02 -8.66 -19.81
C THR A 182 -0.68 -7.34 -20.10
N ASP A 183 -0.37 -6.74 -21.25
CA ASP A 183 -1.07 -5.55 -21.73
C ASP A 183 -2.58 -5.82 -21.82
N GLY A 184 -3.39 -4.85 -21.38
CA GLY A 184 -4.84 -4.97 -21.30
C GLY A 184 -5.38 -5.59 -20.01
N GLU A 185 -4.53 -6.19 -19.17
CA GLU A 185 -4.92 -6.66 -17.85
C GLU A 185 -5.17 -5.50 -16.88
N ARG A 186 -5.97 -5.71 -15.82
CA ARG A 186 -6.35 -4.64 -14.88
C ARG A 186 -5.66 -4.80 -13.54
N VAL A 187 -5.01 -3.75 -13.08
CA VAL A 187 -4.37 -3.63 -11.76
C VAL A 187 -5.12 -2.64 -10.88
N VAL A 188 -5.05 -2.83 -9.58
CA VAL A 188 -5.70 -1.96 -8.61
C VAL A 188 -4.81 -0.76 -8.32
N VAL A 189 -5.35 0.45 -8.52
CA VAL A 189 -4.64 1.71 -8.26
C VAL A 189 -5.44 2.63 -7.33
N ARG A 190 -4.70 3.49 -6.62
CA ARG A 190 -5.23 4.60 -5.84
C ARG A 190 -4.99 5.92 -6.55
N HIS A 191 -6.01 6.75 -6.62
CA HIS A 191 -5.90 8.09 -7.19
C HIS A 191 -5.52 9.17 -6.18
N PHE A 192 -5.26 8.81 -4.94
CA PHE A 192 -4.68 9.68 -3.93
C PHE A 192 -3.14 9.65 -4.01
N GLU A 193 -2.51 10.81 -3.96
CA GLU A 193 -1.06 10.98 -3.98
C GLU A 193 -0.51 11.45 -2.62
N GLY A 194 -1.22 12.40 -1.98
CA GLY A 194 -0.72 13.09 -0.80
C GLY A 194 0.36 14.14 -1.11
N ALA A 195 1.01 14.62 -0.07
CA ALA A 195 2.12 15.56 -0.16
C ALA A 195 3.48 14.85 -0.14
N GLU A 196 4.49 15.44 -0.76
CA GLU A 196 5.87 15.00 -0.54
C GLU A 196 6.30 15.30 0.90
N TYR A 197 7.08 14.41 1.50
CA TYR A 197 7.73 14.68 2.78
C TYR A 197 8.93 15.63 2.54
N ASP A 198 8.73 16.89 2.84
CA ASP A 198 9.67 17.96 2.52
C ASP A 198 10.64 18.29 3.65
N ALA A 199 10.25 18.09 4.93
CA ALA A 199 11.11 18.28 6.08
C ALA A 199 10.60 17.57 7.34
N PRO A 200 11.49 17.13 8.26
CA PRO A 200 11.09 16.67 9.58
C PRO A 200 10.46 17.82 10.37
N PHE A 201 9.40 17.52 11.11
CA PHE A 201 8.73 18.51 11.93
C PHE A 201 8.00 17.87 13.11
N SER A 202 8.29 18.35 14.31
CA SER A 202 7.58 17.96 15.53
C SER A 202 7.28 19.17 16.41
N LEU A 203 6.11 19.16 17.03
CA LEU A 203 5.78 20.12 18.08
C LEU A 203 6.56 19.79 19.36
N GLU A 204 6.82 20.80 20.18
CA GLU A 204 7.48 20.60 21.46
C GLU A 204 6.74 19.60 22.34
N GLY A 205 7.45 18.55 22.76
CA GLY A 205 6.88 17.43 23.54
C GLY A 205 6.09 16.40 22.73
N PHE A 206 6.11 16.47 21.39
CA PHE A 206 5.44 15.51 20.52
C PHE A 206 6.45 14.83 19.57
N SER A 207 6.20 13.57 19.22
CA SER A 207 6.83 12.93 18.06
C SER A 207 6.30 13.50 16.75
N GLU A 208 6.94 13.19 15.62
CA GLU A 208 6.39 13.51 14.28
C GLU A 208 4.99 12.88 14.09
N GLU A 209 4.82 11.64 14.52
CA GLU A 209 3.50 10.96 14.44
C GLU A 209 2.45 11.68 15.27
N ALA A 210 2.76 12.01 16.53
CA ALA A 210 1.85 12.75 17.40
C ALA A 210 1.51 14.14 16.85
N THR A 211 2.48 14.80 16.21
CA THR A 211 2.28 16.09 15.53
C THR A 211 1.34 15.95 14.34
N GLY A 212 1.53 14.91 13.51
CA GLY A 212 0.66 14.63 12.36
C GLY A 212 -0.78 14.33 12.77
N VAL A 213 -0.96 13.46 13.77
CA VAL A 213 -2.29 13.16 14.34
C VAL A 213 -2.94 14.43 14.90
N THR A 214 -2.18 15.24 15.64
CA THR A 214 -2.68 16.51 16.20
C THR A 214 -3.11 17.47 15.09
N ALA A 215 -2.39 17.58 13.99
CA ALA A 215 -2.75 18.40 12.84
C ALA A 215 -4.10 17.97 12.23
N LYS A 216 -4.28 16.66 11.97
CA LYS A 216 -5.55 16.11 11.48
C LYS A 216 -6.71 16.40 12.42
N VAL A 217 -6.51 16.13 13.72
CA VAL A 217 -7.52 16.28 14.75
C VAL A 217 -7.94 17.75 14.91
N ILE A 218 -6.99 18.69 15.01
CA ILE A 218 -7.30 20.13 15.09
C ILE A 218 -8.06 20.58 13.84
N GLY A 219 -7.59 20.17 12.65
CA GLY A 219 -8.28 20.49 11.39
C GLY A 219 -9.76 20.06 11.44
N TYR A 220 -10.02 18.81 11.79
CA TYR A 220 -11.39 18.30 11.89
C TYR A 220 -12.22 19.00 12.99
N LEU A 221 -11.62 19.23 14.16
CA LEU A 221 -12.30 19.89 15.29
C LEU A 221 -12.66 21.34 14.99
N LEU A 222 -11.92 22.06 14.15
CA LEU A 222 -12.27 23.40 13.68
C LEU A 222 -13.53 23.41 12.82
N GLY A 223 -13.84 22.32 12.12
CA GLY A 223 -15.12 22.10 11.44
C GLY A 223 -16.18 21.51 12.40
N ASP A 224 -16.18 20.19 12.56
CA ASP A 224 -17.21 19.41 13.28
C ASP A 224 -16.79 19.01 14.70
N GLY A 225 -16.14 19.89 15.45
CA GLY A 225 -15.78 19.65 16.84
C GLY A 225 -16.17 20.79 17.78
N CYS A 226 -15.98 20.57 19.07
CA CYS A 226 -16.09 21.63 20.08
C CYS A 226 -15.13 21.39 21.24
N ALA A 227 -14.65 22.49 21.84
CA ALA A 227 -13.98 22.49 23.12
C ALA A 227 -14.78 23.34 24.11
N SER A 228 -15.02 22.84 25.33
CA SER A 228 -15.77 23.53 26.37
C SER A 228 -15.06 23.42 27.71
N LYS A 229 -15.23 24.40 28.58
CA LYS A 229 -14.69 24.39 29.93
C LYS A 229 -15.84 24.30 30.95
N THR A 230 -15.86 23.25 31.76
CA THR A 230 -16.87 23.00 32.77
C THR A 230 -16.17 22.57 34.06
N GLY A 231 -16.40 23.29 35.15
CA GLY A 231 -15.78 22.98 36.44
C GLY A 231 -14.24 22.96 36.39
N GLY A 232 -13.64 23.88 35.66
CA GLY A 232 -12.19 23.96 35.48
C GLY A 232 -11.58 22.93 34.51
N LYS A 233 -12.37 21.99 34.01
CA LYS A 233 -11.91 20.93 33.10
C LYS A 233 -12.25 21.26 31.64
N ILE A 234 -11.28 21.10 30.74
CA ILE A 234 -11.48 21.19 29.29
C ILE A 234 -12.02 19.86 28.79
N ARG A 235 -13.11 19.91 28.02
CA ARG A 235 -13.68 18.76 27.29
C ARG A 235 -13.61 19.04 25.81
N VAL A 236 -13.14 18.08 25.05
CA VAL A 236 -13.08 18.15 23.60
C VAL A 236 -13.90 17.01 23.01
N GLN A 237 -14.73 17.33 22.04
CA GLN A 237 -15.64 16.41 21.36
C GLN A 237 -15.59 16.65 19.86
N ALA A 238 -15.66 15.57 19.08
CA ALA A 238 -15.85 15.58 17.64
C ALA A 238 -17.19 14.94 17.28
N PHE A 239 -17.83 15.42 16.21
CA PHE A 239 -19.12 14.94 15.72
C PHE A 239 -18.98 14.48 14.28
N GLY A 240 -19.65 13.39 13.89
CA GLY A 240 -19.57 12.87 12.53
C GLY A 240 -20.18 11.49 12.38
N ASN A 241 -19.78 10.78 11.34
CA ASN A 241 -20.16 9.40 11.15
C ASN A 241 -19.35 8.52 12.13
N LYS A 242 -19.98 7.51 12.73
CA LYS A 242 -19.34 6.63 13.71
C LYS A 242 -18.08 5.97 13.19
N SER A 243 -18.11 5.37 11.99
CA SER A 243 -16.94 4.70 11.39
C SER A 243 -15.76 5.65 11.13
N ASP A 244 -16.04 6.91 10.77
CA ASP A 244 -15.01 7.93 10.55
C ASP A 244 -14.38 8.39 11.87
N LEU A 245 -15.18 8.52 12.91
CA LEU A 245 -14.71 8.84 14.27
C LEU A 245 -13.94 7.69 14.92
N GLU A 246 -14.24 6.44 14.58
CA GLU A 246 -13.44 5.28 14.99
C GLU A 246 -12.03 5.29 14.35
N LYS A 247 -11.87 5.86 13.14
CA LYS A 247 -10.54 6.11 12.56
C LYS A 247 -9.77 7.16 13.37
N MET A 248 -10.44 8.27 13.76
CA MET A 248 -9.86 9.29 14.64
C MET A 248 -9.48 8.70 16.01
N GLN A 249 -10.31 7.81 16.57
CA GLN A 249 -10.02 7.11 17.82
C GLN A 249 -8.75 6.25 17.72
N ARG A 250 -8.55 5.53 16.62
CA ARG A 250 -7.33 4.76 16.38
C ARG A 250 -6.09 5.64 16.28
N ASP A 251 -6.18 6.76 15.54
CA ASP A 251 -5.08 7.73 15.45
C ASP A 251 -4.73 8.32 16.82
N LEU A 252 -5.72 8.66 17.64
CA LEU A 252 -5.50 9.12 19.01
C LEU A 252 -4.86 8.04 19.90
N ALA A 253 -5.28 6.79 19.73
CA ALA A 253 -4.74 5.66 20.49
C ALA A 253 -3.26 5.38 20.11
N SER A 254 -2.85 5.55 18.84
CA SER A 254 -1.47 5.35 18.40
C SER A 254 -0.48 6.32 19.10
N ILE A 255 -0.98 7.48 19.53
CA ILE A 255 -0.21 8.47 20.29
C ILE A 255 -0.50 8.45 21.81
N GLY A 256 -1.10 7.37 22.32
CA GLY A 256 -1.39 7.17 23.74
C GLY A 256 -2.56 7.97 24.31
N VAL A 257 -3.38 8.62 23.47
CA VAL A 257 -4.51 9.43 23.89
C VAL A 257 -5.80 8.60 23.98
N LYS A 258 -6.35 8.46 25.19
CA LYS A 258 -7.62 7.74 25.43
C LYS A 258 -8.82 8.55 24.95
N SER A 259 -9.68 7.91 24.15
CA SER A 259 -10.94 8.46 23.64
C SER A 259 -11.99 7.37 23.51
N SER A 260 -13.26 7.73 23.35
CA SER A 260 -14.37 6.80 23.10
C SER A 260 -15.36 7.39 22.10
N VAL A 261 -15.91 6.53 21.25
CA VAL A 261 -16.94 6.89 20.29
C VAL A 261 -18.30 6.38 20.75
N PHE A 262 -19.27 7.26 20.71
CA PHE A 262 -20.67 7.00 21.05
C PHE A 262 -21.56 7.27 19.84
N GLU A 263 -22.69 6.61 19.76
CA GLU A 263 -23.75 6.93 18.81
C GLU A 263 -24.93 7.51 19.55
N ARG A 264 -25.37 8.70 19.13
CA ARG A 264 -26.54 9.37 19.69
C ARG A 264 -27.62 9.52 18.64
N THR A 265 -28.78 9.04 18.98
CA THR A 265 -30.01 9.25 18.20
C THR A 265 -30.80 10.39 18.80
N ARG A 266 -31.14 11.40 18.00
CA ARG A 266 -31.92 12.57 18.44
C ARG A 266 -33.09 12.79 17.48
N ALA A 267 -34.25 13.12 18.05
CA ALA A 267 -35.31 13.69 17.27
C ALA A 267 -34.94 15.15 16.91
N CYS A 268 -34.90 15.43 15.64
CA CYS A 268 -34.53 16.73 15.07
C CYS A 268 -35.79 17.37 14.45
N LYS A 269 -35.94 18.67 14.66
CA LYS A 269 -36.98 19.48 14.05
C LYS A 269 -36.35 20.60 13.24
N ILE A 270 -36.60 20.63 11.94
CA ILE A 270 -36.12 21.68 11.05
C ILE A 270 -37.31 22.47 10.55
N ASN A 271 -37.25 23.79 10.73
CA ASN A 271 -38.21 24.72 10.12
C ASN A 271 -37.72 25.03 8.70
N THR A 272 -38.46 24.67 7.71
CA THR A 272 -38.20 24.99 6.30
C THR A 272 -39.23 25.99 5.77
N GLN A 273 -38.99 26.65 4.66
CA GLN A 273 -39.97 27.50 3.99
C GLN A 273 -41.26 26.74 3.56
N TYR A 274 -41.20 25.38 3.56
CA TYR A 274 -42.34 24.51 3.25
C TYR A 274 -42.98 23.87 4.49
N GLY A 275 -42.62 24.34 5.71
CA GLY A 275 -43.13 23.84 6.98
C GLY A 275 -42.09 23.14 7.85
N ASN A 276 -42.51 22.68 9.02
CA ASN A 276 -41.68 21.96 9.98
C ASN A 276 -41.54 20.51 9.56
N LYS A 277 -40.29 20.03 9.45
CA LYS A 277 -39.97 18.62 9.27
C LYS A 277 -39.34 18.05 10.53
N GLU A 278 -39.93 16.98 11.06
CA GLU A 278 -39.39 16.21 12.17
C GLU A 278 -38.73 14.92 11.58
N PHE A 279 -37.53 14.60 12.01
CA PHE A 279 -36.81 13.37 11.63
C PHE A 279 -35.92 12.94 12.78
N VAL A 280 -35.62 11.64 12.80
CA VAL A 280 -34.62 11.07 13.70
C VAL A 280 -33.28 11.07 13.02
N SER A 281 -32.28 11.69 13.64
CA SER A 281 -30.90 11.71 13.17
C SER A 281 -30.00 10.96 14.13
N SER A 282 -29.20 10.01 13.60
CA SER A 282 -28.12 9.38 14.34
C SER A 282 -26.80 10.07 14.00
N CYS A 283 -26.03 10.42 15.01
CA CYS A 283 -24.74 11.09 14.88
C CYS A 283 -23.74 10.45 15.82
N GLY A 284 -22.55 10.14 15.31
CA GLY A 284 -21.41 9.73 16.12
C GLY A 284 -20.86 10.92 16.93
N GLU A 285 -20.39 10.64 18.12
CA GLU A 285 -19.78 11.60 19.04
C GLU A 285 -18.51 10.97 19.65
N LEU A 286 -17.34 11.56 19.42
CA LEU A 286 -16.07 11.13 20.01
C LEU A 286 -15.72 12.06 21.16
N HIS A 287 -15.38 11.47 22.32
CA HIS A 287 -14.93 12.19 23.51
C HIS A 287 -13.46 11.89 23.78
N ILE A 288 -12.64 12.93 23.98
CA ILE A 288 -11.24 12.81 24.36
C ILE A 288 -11.13 12.94 25.88
N TYR A 289 -10.51 11.95 26.55
CA TYR A 289 -10.43 11.91 28.02
C TYR A 289 -9.11 12.41 28.60
N SER A 290 -8.04 12.52 27.82
CA SER A 290 -6.76 13.06 28.28
C SER A 290 -6.89 14.55 28.55
N ARG A 291 -6.81 14.96 29.84
CA ARG A 291 -6.88 16.38 30.23
C ARG A 291 -5.71 17.17 29.69
N GLU A 292 -4.52 16.57 29.73
CA GLU A 292 -3.30 17.17 29.22
C GLU A 292 -3.41 17.44 27.72
N PHE A 293 -3.80 16.43 26.93
CA PHE A 293 -3.98 16.58 25.50
C PHE A 293 -5.08 17.59 25.14
N CYS A 294 -6.23 17.57 25.86
CA CYS A 294 -7.29 18.58 25.66
C CYS A 294 -6.79 20.00 25.95
N GLY A 295 -5.98 20.19 27.00
CA GLY A 295 -5.32 21.46 27.29
C GLY A 295 -4.41 21.88 26.17
N LYS A 296 -3.56 20.96 25.70
CA LYS A 296 -2.61 21.19 24.61
C LYS A 296 -3.30 21.55 23.28
N LEU A 297 -4.44 20.92 22.95
CA LEU A 297 -5.20 21.30 21.76
C LEU A 297 -5.66 22.76 21.79
N VAL A 298 -6.08 23.26 22.98
CA VAL A 298 -6.48 24.67 23.14
C VAL A 298 -5.26 25.61 23.03
N GLU A 299 -4.13 25.27 23.66
CA GLU A 299 -2.87 26.01 23.52
C GLU A 299 -2.41 26.08 22.06
N LEU A 300 -2.61 24.99 21.30
CA LEU A 300 -2.26 24.88 19.89
C LEU A 300 -3.27 25.56 18.94
N GLY A 301 -4.32 26.21 19.47
CA GLY A 301 -5.22 27.06 18.71
C GLY A 301 -6.66 26.55 18.53
N LEU A 302 -7.07 25.48 19.22
CA LEU A 302 -8.48 25.07 19.22
C LEU A 302 -9.31 26.06 20.08
N PRO A 303 -10.33 26.77 19.51
CA PRO A 303 -11.09 27.77 20.26
C PRO A 303 -11.96 27.12 21.34
N LEU A 304 -11.99 27.75 22.51
CA LEU A 304 -12.90 27.39 23.59
C LEU A 304 -14.29 28.00 23.37
N GLY A 305 -15.35 27.21 23.56
CA GLY A 305 -16.73 27.64 23.48
C GLY A 305 -17.31 27.61 22.06
N ARG A 306 -18.20 28.55 21.77
CA ARG A 306 -18.93 28.55 20.47
C ARG A 306 -18.10 29.15 19.36
N LYS A 307 -17.74 28.36 18.37
CA LYS A 307 -16.95 28.78 17.18
C LYS A 307 -17.60 29.92 16.38
N THR A 308 -18.93 30.06 16.47
CA THR A 308 -19.65 31.13 15.77
C THR A 308 -19.35 32.53 16.32
N ILE A 309 -18.96 32.64 17.62
CA ILE A 309 -18.63 33.90 18.28
C ILE A 309 -17.13 33.99 18.65
N ALA A 310 -16.42 32.87 18.68
CA ALA A 310 -14.99 32.86 19.00
C ALA A 310 -14.16 33.44 17.85
N GLU A 311 -13.18 34.23 18.21
CA GLU A 311 -12.14 34.69 17.30
C GLU A 311 -11.00 33.65 17.24
N TYR A 312 -10.67 33.16 16.05
CA TYR A 312 -9.56 32.26 15.83
C TYR A 312 -9.08 32.30 14.37
N GLY A 313 -7.85 31.88 14.15
CA GLY A 313 -7.25 31.71 12.84
C GLY A 313 -6.75 30.27 12.64
N VAL A 314 -6.14 30.01 11.51
CA VAL A 314 -5.31 28.83 11.34
C VAL A 314 -4.15 28.93 12.35
N PRO A 315 -3.86 27.86 13.13
CA PRO A 315 -2.78 27.92 14.11
C PRO A 315 -1.44 28.32 13.48
N ASN A 316 -0.71 29.23 14.12
CA ASN A 316 0.55 29.74 13.58
C ASN A 316 1.58 28.65 13.30
N TRP A 317 1.60 27.61 14.15
CA TRP A 317 2.51 26.48 13.93
C TRP A 317 2.17 25.71 12.64
N VAL A 318 0.88 25.61 12.27
CA VAL A 318 0.45 25.02 10.98
C VAL A 318 0.88 25.90 9.82
N MET A 319 0.72 27.22 9.91
CA MET A 319 1.12 28.16 8.85
C MET A 319 2.62 28.07 8.54
N ASN A 320 3.45 27.76 9.54
CA ASN A 320 4.91 27.66 9.43
C ASN A 320 5.44 26.21 9.28
N ALA A 321 4.55 25.22 9.29
CA ALA A 321 4.91 23.82 9.20
C ALA A 321 5.28 23.40 7.75
N PRO A 322 5.94 22.24 7.56
CA PRO A 322 6.12 21.62 6.25
C PRO A 322 4.80 21.27 5.55
N LYS A 323 4.84 21.06 4.25
CA LYS A 323 3.64 20.78 3.44
C LYS A 323 2.87 19.55 3.91
N TRP A 324 3.55 18.50 4.34
CA TRP A 324 2.86 17.30 4.82
C TRP A 324 1.98 17.55 6.05
N VAL A 325 2.41 18.42 6.99
CA VAL A 325 1.61 18.82 8.16
C VAL A 325 0.44 19.72 7.74
N LYS A 326 0.69 20.70 6.87
CA LYS A 326 -0.35 21.58 6.29
C LYS A 326 -1.42 20.77 5.57
N ARG A 327 -1.01 19.74 4.80
CA ARG A 327 -1.92 18.79 4.15
C ARG A 327 -2.82 18.10 5.17
N LEU A 328 -2.25 17.56 6.26
CA LEU A 328 -3.01 16.86 7.30
C LEU A 328 -4.06 17.76 7.95
N PHE A 329 -3.67 18.99 8.28
CA PHE A 329 -4.59 19.99 8.83
C PHE A 329 -5.74 20.30 7.85
N LEU A 330 -5.42 20.60 6.59
CA LEU A 330 -6.43 20.88 5.57
C LEU A 330 -7.34 19.68 5.32
N ALA A 331 -6.80 18.47 5.22
CA ALA A 331 -7.58 17.27 4.97
C ALA A 331 -8.52 16.92 6.15
N GLY A 332 -8.09 17.15 7.38
CA GLY A 332 -8.96 17.06 8.57
C GLY A 332 -10.08 18.07 8.52
N PHE A 333 -9.79 19.33 8.22
CA PHE A 333 -10.79 20.38 8.08
C PHE A 333 -11.76 20.12 6.92
N PHE A 334 -11.27 19.61 5.80
CA PHE A 334 -12.09 19.24 4.63
C PHE A 334 -12.98 18.02 4.91
N GLY A 335 -12.51 17.07 5.70
CA GLY A 335 -13.33 15.95 6.18
C GLY A 335 -14.59 16.40 6.88
N ALA A 336 -14.52 17.51 7.62
CA ALA A 336 -15.68 18.13 8.28
C ALA A 336 -16.49 19.05 7.33
N GLU A 337 -15.85 20.00 6.63
CA GLU A 337 -16.52 21.17 6.07
C GLU A 337 -16.61 21.22 4.55
N LEU A 338 -15.68 20.61 3.80
CA LEU A 338 -15.69 20.74 2.33
C LEU A 338 -16.80 19.90 1.69
N THR A 339 -17.47 20.45 0.70
CA THR A 339 -18.53 19.74 -0.03
C THR A 339 -18.01 18.49 -0.73
N THR A 340 -18.84 17.43 -0.76
CA THR A 340 -18.56 16.19 -1.48
C THR A 340 -18.47 16.46 -2.98
N PRO A 341 -17.52 15.83 -3.73
CA PRO A 341 -17.48 15.89 -5.18
C PRO A 341 -18.83 15.53 -5.83
N LYS A 342 -19.39 16.41 -6.62
CA LYS A 342 -20.66 16.25 -7.36
C LYS A 342 -20.61 16.99 -8.67
N THR A 343 -21.41 16.54 -9.65
CA THR A 343 -21.56 17.20 -10.95
C THR A 343 -22.86 18.00 -11.03
N HIS A 344 -22.85 19.13 -11.75
CA HIS A 344 -24.04 19.93 -12.08
C HIS A 344 -24.67 19.55 -13.42
N CYS A 345 -23.94 18.80 -14.23
CA CYS A 345 -24.39 18.25 -15.50
C CYS A 345 -23.73 16.87 -15.70
N LYS A 346 -23.94 16.24 -16.86
CA LYS A 346 -23.42 14.90 -17.14
C LYS A 346 -21.93 14.69 -16.78
N THR A 347 -21.08 15.71 -17.01
CA THR A 347 -19.62 15.58 -16.89
C THR A 347 -18.92 16.73 -16.18
N GLY A 348 -19.63 17.80 -15.80
CA GLY A 348 -19.04 19.01 -15.19
C GLY A 348 -19.22 19.04 -13.68
N PHE A 349 -18.15 19.25 -12.93
CA PHE A 349 -18.17 19.30 -11.47
C PHE A 349 -18.63 20.67 -10.96
N TYR A 350 -19.37 20.68 -9.84
CA TYR A 350 -19.56 21.88 -9.05
C TYR A 350 -18.25 22.36 -8.45
N ALA A 351 -18.12 23.65 -8.25
CA ALA A 351 -17.06 24.24 -7.45
C ALA A 351 -17.14 23.72 -6.01
N PRO A 352 -16.06 23.15 -5.43
CA PRO A 352 -16.04 22.78 -4.02
C PRO A 352 -16.18 24.02 -3.13
N ILE A 353 -16.95 23.91 -2.07
CA ILE A 353 -17.27 25.04 -1.17
C ILE A 353 -16.93 24.68 0.27
N LEU A 354 -16.20 25.57 0.93
CA LEU A 354 -16.08 25.65 2.38
C LEU A 354 -17.06 26.71 2.88
N ALA A 355 -17.84 26.39 3.92
CA ALA A 355 -18.79 27.32 4.49
C ALA A 355 -18.67 27.41 6.01
N GLN A 356 -18.62 28.61 6.56
CA GLN A 356 -18.62 28.87 7.99
C GLN A 356 -19.73 29.89 8.35
N ASN A 357 -20.43 29.63 9.45
CA ASN A 357 -21.36 30.59 10.03
C ASN A 357 -20.69 31.32 11.19
N LYS A 358 -20.70 32.64 11.15
CA LYS A 358 -20.17 33.54 12.19
C LYS A 358 -21.22 34.50 12.62
N ASN A 359 -21.20 34.92 13.92
CA ASN A 359 -21.94 36.10 14.35
C ASN A 359 -21.34 37.33 13.67
N SER A 360 -22.15 38.38 13.48
CA SER A 360 -21.77 39.62 12.83
C SER A 360 -20.50 40.24 13.43
N GLU A 361 -20.33 40.15 14.76
CA GLU A 361 -19.14 40.66 15.48
C GLU A 361 -17.85 39.85 15.14
N ALA A 362 -17.94 38.53 15.03
CA ALA A 362 -16.81 37.65 14.72
C ALA A 362 -16.58 37.43 13.22
N LYS A 363 -17.30 38.15 12.35
CA LYS A 363 -17.22 38.01 10.89
C LYS A 363 -15.81 38.20 10.35
N GLN A 364 -15.11 39.23 10.84
CA GLN A 364 -13.75 39.53 10.37
C GLN A 364 -12.76 38.42 10.71
N SER A 365 -12.87 37.83 11.90
CA SER A 365 -12.06 36.66 12.29
C SER A 365 -12.32 35.46 11.36
N GLY A 366 -13.60 35.17 11.07
CA GLY A 366 -13.94 34.11 10.12
C GLY A 366 -13.41 34.34 8.71
N ARG A 367 -13.45 35.60 8.25
CA ARG A 367 -12.88 35.98 6.96
C ARG A 367 -11.36 35.81 6.95
N ALA A 368 -10.66 36.24 7.99
CA ALA A 368 -9.22 36.08 8.14
C ALA A 368 -8.81 34.60 8.13
N PHE A 369 -9.57 33.76 8.85
CA PHE A 369 -9.35 32.31 8.83
C PHE A 369 -9.45 31.71 7.43
N LEU A 370 -10.48 32.05 6.65
CA LEU A 370 -10.63 31.55 5.27
C LEU A 370 -9.56 32.09 4.34
N ILE A 371 -9.06 33.30 4.53
CA ILE A 371 -7.92 33.85 3.78
C ILE A 371 -6.63 33.05 4.12
N GLN A 372 -6.42 32.65 5.36
CA GLN A 372 -5.30 31.78 5.72
C GLN A 372 -5.44 30.40 5.09
N VAL A 373 -6.64 29.82 5.03
CA VAL A 373 -6.90 28.56 4.31
C VAL A 373 -6.60 28.72 2.81
N MET A 374 -6.97 29.88 2.19
CA MET A 374 -6.61 30.16 0.79
C MET A 374 -5.11 30.13 0.56
N ARG A 375 -4.32 30.76 1.45
CA ARG A 375 -2.85 30.76 1.36
C ARG A 375 -2.28 29.33 1.47
N LEU A 376 -2.82 28.51 2.36
CA LEU A 376 -2.42 27.10 2.45
C LEU A 376 -2.76 26.35 1.15
N LEU A 377 -3.95 26.58 0.56
CA LEU A 377 -4.34 25.96 -0.72
C LEU A 377 -3.40 26.35 -1.86
N GLU A 378 -2.99 27.63 -1.93
CA GLU A 378 -2.03 28.14 -2.92
C GLU A 378 -0.69 27.39 -2.89
N GLU A 379 -0.20 26.99 -1.70
CA GLU A 379 1.03 26.20 -1.56
C GLU A 379 0.95 24.82 -2.23
N PHE A 380 -0.27 24.27 -2.39
CA PHE A 380 -0.54 23.03 -3.13
C PHE A 380 -0.88 23.30 -4.61
N GLY A 381 -0.84 24.57 -5.04
CA GLY A 381 -1.22 25.00 -6.36
C GLY A 381 -2.73 24.89 -6.63
N VAL A 382 -3.54 24.98 -5.57
CA VAL A 382 -5.01 24.94 -5.63
C VAL A 382 -5.53 26.36 -5.61
N GLU A 383 -6.26 26.73 -6.68
CA GLU A 383 -6.81 28.07 -6.89
C GLU A 383 -8.22 28.19 -6.31
N THR A 384 -8.50 29.34 -5.73
CA THR A 384 -9.82 29.72 -5.23
C THR A 384 -10.40 30.84 -6.09
N THR A 385 -11.73 30.89 -6.24
CA THR A 385 -12.39 31.86 -7.11
C THR A 385 -13.03 33.01 -6.35
N LYS A 386 -13.67 32.72 -5.21
CA LYS A 386 -14.47 33.71 -4.53
C LYS A 386 -14.57 33.43 -3.02
N LEU A 387 -14.46 34.49 -2.25
CA LEU A 387 -14.84 34.51 -0.83
C LEU A 387 -16.09 35.40 -0.70
N ALA A 388 -17.26 34.76 -0.59
CA ALA A 388 -18.56 35.42 -0.56
C ALA A 388 -19.11 35.45 0.88
N GLU A 389 -19.91 36.48 1.16
CA GLU A 389 -20.64 36.68 2.41
C GLU A 389 -22.14 36.70 2.11
N ARG A 390 -22.90 36.02 2.95
CA ARG A 390 -24.36 36.05 2.92
C ARG A 390 -24.90 36.21 4.33
N SER A 391 -25.71 37.23 4.53
CA SER A 391 -26.49 37.39 5.79
C SER A 391 -27.53 36.27 5.86
N GLU A 392 -27.58 35.58 6.98
CA GLU A 392 -28.61 34.59 7.28
C GLU A 392 -29.71 35.25 8.09
N GLN A 393 -30.92 34.67 8.11
CA GLN A 393 -32.01 35.19 8.92
C GLN A 393 -31.62 35.26 10.40
N PRO A 394 -31.97 36.36 11.11
CA PRO A 394 -31.72 36.47 12.53
C PRO A 394 -32.36 35.28 13.28
N ASN A 395 -31.62 34.69 14.18
CA ASN A 395 -32.13 33.64 15.08
C ASN A 395 -32.06 34.11 16.53
N GLN A 396 -32.50 33.26 17.46
CA GLN A 396 -32.48 33.59 18.92
C GLN A 396 -31.08 33.93 19.47
N LYS A 397 -30.01 33.74 18.68
CA LYS A 397 -28.61 33.97 19.03
C LYS A 397 -28.01 35.21 18.34
N GLY A 398 -28.83 36.04 17.67
CA GLY A 398 -28.42 37.24 16.96
C GLY A 398 -28.28 37.05 15.44
N GLU A 399 -27.77 38.10 14.80
CA GLU A 399 -27.48 38.09 13.36
C GLU A 399 -26.25 37.20 13.06
N THR A 400 -26.40 36.32 12.09
CA THR A 400 -25.33 35.45 11.63
C THR A 400 -25.04 35.69 10.15
N VAL A 401 -23.75 35.60 9.80
CA VAL A 401 -23.26 35.73 8.44
C VAL A 401 -22.63 34.40 8.04
N ARG A 402 -23.01 33.90 6.88
CA ARG A 402 -22.41 32.74 6.25
C ARG A 402 -21.30 33.17 5.33
N LEU A 403 -20.09 32.76 5.64
CA LEU A 403 -18.90 32.93 4.81
C LEU A 403 -18.74 31.70 3.93
N ARG A 404 -18.50 31.91 2.63
CA ARG A 404 -18.35 30.81 1.66
C ARG A 404 -17.10 31.06 0.82
N LEU A 405 -16.14 30.15 0.93
CA LEU A 405 -14.97 30.08 0.05
C LEU A 405 -15.26 29.08 -1.06
N GLU A 406 -15.20 29.54 -2.30
CA GLU A 406 -15.36 28.73 -3.49
C GLU A 406 -13.97 28.40 -4.09
N ILE A 407 -13.72 27.10 -4.33
CA ILE A 407 -12.51 26.60 -4.97
C ILE A 407 -12.78 26.43 -6.45
N SER A 408 -11.82 26.75 -7.32
CA SER A 408 -11.99 26.67 -8.77
C SER A 408 -12.42 25.26 -9.21
N ALA A 409 -13.46 25.21 -10.06
CA ALA A 409 -13.99 23.97 -10.65
C ALA A 409 -13.20 23.50 -11.88
N GLU A 410 -12.09 24.15 -12.23
CA GLU A 410 -11.22 23.69 -13.31
C GLU A 410 -10.70 22.29 -12.97
N GLU A 411 -10.79 21.35 -13.92
CA GLU A 411 -10.47 19.93 -13.68
C GLU A 411 -9.06 19.71 -13.15
N LYS A 412 -8.06 20.42 -13.68
CA LYS A 412 -6.68 20.37 -13.18
C LYS A 412 -6.56 20.85 -11.73
N ASN A 413 -7.38 21.83 -11.36
CA ASN A 413 -7.42 22.36 -10.00
C ASN A 413 -8.09 21.39 -9.03
N LEU A 414 -9.21 20.79 -9.45
CA LEU A 414 -9.90 19.74 -8.70
C LEU A 414 -9.01 18.51 -8.49
N GLU A 415 -8.27 18.11 -9.50
CA GLU A 415 -7.32 17.01 -9.42
C GLU A 415 -6.22 17.29 -8.37
N LYS A 416 -5.64 18.49 -8.35
CA LYS A 416 -4.67 18.89 -7.32
C LYS A 416 -5.29 18.86 -5.92
N LEU A 417 -6.50 19.41 -5.75
CA LEU A 417 -7.22 19.44 -4.49
C LEU A 417 -7.43 18.01 -3.94
N TRP A 418 -7.96 17.13 -4.77
CA TRP A 418 -8.38 15.80 -4.32
C TRP A 418 -7.23 14.78 -4.26
N ARG A 419 -6.26 14.84 -5.16
CA ARG A 419 -5.09 13.94 -5.14
C ARG A 419 -4.07 14.33 -4.07
N LYS A 420 -3.75 15.64 -3.93
CA LYS A 420 -2.67 16.08 -3.05
C LYS A 420 -3.11 16.34 -1.62
N ILE A 421 -4.32 16.87 -1.42
CA ILE A 421 -4.83 17.21 -0.10
C ILE A 421 -5.80 16.13 0.39
N GLY A 422 -6.87 15.86 -0.37
CA GLY A 422 -7.87 14.86 -0.06
C GLY A 422 -8.68 15.17 1.20
N PHE A 423 -9.14 14.12 1.86
CA PHE A 423 -9.98 14.18 3.06
C PHE A 423 -9.48 13.22 4.12
N GLU A 424 -9.49 13.64 5.39
CA GLU A 424 -9.31 12.78 6.54
C GLU A 424 -10.61 12.67 7.33
N TYR A 425 -10.84 11.56 8.01
CA TYR A 425 -12.01 11.28 8.82
C TYR A 425 -13.36 11.45 8.10
N ASN A 426 -13.37 11.17 6.78
CA ASN A 426 -14.59 11.11 5.98
C ASN A 426 -14.40 10.20 4.76
N GLU A 427 -14.63 8.90 4.96
CA GLU A 427 -14.43 7.87 3.94
C GLU A 427 -15.27 8.09 2.69
N LYS A 428 -16.51 8.51 2.86
CA LYS A 428 -17.41 8.80 1.74
C LYS A 428 -16.86 9.90 0.82
N ARG A 429 -16.30 10.99 1.41
CA ARG A 429 -15.70 12.08 0.63
C ARG A 429 -14.38 11.65 0.01
N SER A 430 -13.55 10.87 0.71
CA SER A 430 -12.29 10.32 0.19
C SER A 430 -12.55 9.45 -1.05
N ASN A 431 -13.46 8.47 -0.94
CA ASN A 431 -13.81 7.61 -2.06
C ASN A 431 -14.39 8.39 -3.24
N ALA A 432 -15.27 9.36 -2.97
CA ALA A 432 -15.82 10.22 -4.03
C ALA A 432 -14.74 11.06 -4.72
N ALA A 433 -13.72 11.51 -4.00
CA ALA A 433 -12.60 12.26 -4.55
C ALA A 433 -11.68 11.38 -5.42
N GLU A 434 -11.36 10.17 -4.99
CA GLU A 434 -10.60 9.21 -5.79
C GLU A 434 -11.33 8.88 -7.10
N ILE A 435 -12.63 8.60 -7.03
CA ILE A 435 -13.48 8.36 -8.21
C ILE A 435 -13.52 9.59 -9.13
N ALA A 436 -13.64 10.79 -8.56
CA ALA A 436 -13.65 12.02 -9.36
C ALA A 436 -12.32 12.26 -10.07
N CYS A 437 -11.19 11.97 -9.43
CA CYS A 437 -9.86 12.02 -10.06
C CYS A 437 -9.74 11.01 -11.21
N ALA A 438 -10.20 9.78 -11.02
CA ALA A 438 -10.23 8.76 -12.07
C ALA A 438 -11.08 9.23 -13.26
N TYR A 439 -12.25 9.80 -12.98
CA TYR A 439 -13.15 10.32 -14.03
C TYR A 439 -12.54 11.50 -14.81
N ILE A 440 -11.88 12.43 -14.12
CA ILE A 440 -11.18 13.55 -14.78
C ILE A 440 -10.06 13.02 -15.67
N THR A 441 -9.31 12.03 -15.20
CA THR A 441 -8.24 11.37 -15.98
C THR A 441 -8.82 10.71 -17.23
N LEU A 442 -9.91 9.95 -17.10
CA LEU A 442 -10.62 9.33 -18.22
C LEU A 442 -11.10 10.36 -19.26
N LYS A 443 -11.70 11.46 -18.80
CA LYS A 443 -12.12 12.58 -19.68
C LYS A 443 -10.96 13.17 -20.46
N ARG A 444 -9.83 13.40 -19.77
CA ARG A 444 -8.61 13.96 -20.36
C ARG A 444 -8.04 13.02 -21.41
N GLY A 445 -7.94 11.71 -21.11
CA GLY A 445 -7.50 10.68 -22.06
C GLY A 445 -8.37 10.67 -23.30
N HIS A 446 -9.69 10.52 -23.15
CA HIS A 446 -10.65 10.54 -24.26
C HIS A 446 -10.57 11.82 -25.10
N THR A 447 -10.38 12.99 -24.47
CA THR A 447 -10.24 14.25 -25.20
C THR A 447 -8.91 14.33 -25.95
N ALA A 448 -7.82 13.81 -25.35
CA ALA A 448 -6.49 13.76 -25.98
C ALA A 448 -6.48 12.83 -27.20
N GLU A 449 -7.05 11.62 -27.09
CA GLU A 449 -7.20 10.68 -28.21
C GLU A 449 -7.97 11.33 -29.37
N ARG A 450 -9.08 11.97 -29.07
CA ARG A 450 -9.86 12.66 -30.09
C ARG A 450 -9.12 13.85 -30.71
N LYS A 451 -8.27 14.54 -29.95
CA LYS A 451 -7.41 15.60 -30.47
C LYS A 451 -6.37 15.02 -31.44
N GLN A 452 -5.71 13.95 -31.07
CA GLN A 452 -4.75 13.23 -31.95
C GLN A 452 -5.44 12.73 -33.23
N ALA A 453 -6.61 12.10 -33.10
CA ALA A 453 -7.38 11.63 -34.26
C ALA A 453 -7.76 12.80 -35.21
N ARG A 454 -8.09 14.00 -34.69
CA ARG A 454 -8.35 15.20 -35.49
C ARG A 454 -7.09 15.70 -36.20
N GLU A 455 -5.95 15.75 -35.51
CA GLU A 455 -4.67 16.14 -36.10
C GLU A 455 -4.26 15.17 -37.21
N LYS A 456 -4.40 13.87 -36.97
CA LYS A 456 -4.15 12.82 -37.96
C LYS A 456 -5.08 12.92 -39.18
N ALA A 457 -6.38 13.22 -38.93
CA ALA A 457 -7.33 13.41 -40.03
C ALA A 457 -6.94 14.61 -40.96
N ARG A 458 -6.42 15.70 -40.38
CA ARG A 458 -5.91 16.85 -41.15
C ARG A 458 -4.66 16.50 -41.94
N GLU A 459 -3.73 15.78 -41.30
CA GLU A 459 -2.52 15.32 -41.98
C GLU A 459 -2.85 14.42 -43.17
N LEU A 460 -3.73 13.43 -42.99
CA LEU A 460 -4.16 12.53 -44.07
C LEU A 460 -4.88 13.31 -45.19
N LYS A 461 -5.63 14.34 -44.82
CA LYS A 461 -6.28 15.21 -45.82
C LYS A 461 -5.28 15.98 -46.65
N THR A 462 -4.17 16.50 -46.04
CA THR A 462 -3.09 17.19 -46.80
C THR A 462 -2.33 16.22 -47.70
N LYS A 463 -2.31 14.93 -47.40
CA LYS A 463 -1.77 13.87 -48.26
C LYS A 463 -2.72 13.46 -49.40
N GLY A 464 -3.87 14.09 -49.54
CA GLY A 464 -4.82 13.92 -50.63
C GLY A 464 -5.90 12.90 -50.44
N LEU A 465 -5.99 12.24 -49.27
CA LEU A 465 -7.03 11.24 -49.00
C LEU A 465 -8.42 11.87 -48.97
N THR A 466 -9.41 11.11 -49.39
CA THR A 466 -10.81 11.48 -49.27
C THR A 466 -11.32 11.34 -47.86
N ILE A 467 -12.40 12.03 -47.49
CA ILE A 467 -13.00 11.93 -46.18
C ILE A 467 -13.42 10.48 -45.82
N ASN A 468 -13.87 9.73 -46.82
CA ASN A 468 -14.29 8.32 -46.61
C ASN A 468 -13.10 7.38 -46.35
N GLU A 469 -11.94 7.61 -47.00
CA GLU A 469 -10.70 6.87 -46.77
C GLU A 469 -10.16 7.19 -45.39
N ILE A 470 -10.10 8.48 -45.00
CA ILE A 470 -9.67 8.90 -43.66
C ILE A 470 -10.58 8.30 -42.58
N ALA A 471 -11.90 8.25 -42.80
CA ALA A 471 -12.85 7.69 -41.85
C ALA A 471 -12.61 6.20 -41.64
N ARG A 472 -12.29 5.44 -42.69
CA ARG A 472 -11.93 4.02 -42.61
C ARG A 472 -10.59 3.81 -41.91
N GLU A 473 -9.58 4.57 -42.27
CA GLU A 473 -8.22 4.45 -41.69
C GLU A 473 -8.20 4.75 -40.18
N LEU A 474 -8.96 5.78 -39.74
CA LEU A 474 -9.01 6.18 -38.33
C LEU A 474 -10.07 5.45 -37.52
N GLY A 475 -10.92 4.62 -38.12
CA GLY A 475 -12.03 3.95 -37.43
C GLY A 475 -13.10 4.90 -36.89
N HIS A 476 -13.21 6.12 -37.45
CA HIS A 476 -14.16 7.13 -37.01
C HIS A 476 -15.27 7.38 -38.05
N ASN A 477 -16.42 7.85 -37.58
CA ASN A 477 -17.50 8.18 -38.49
C ASN A 477 -17.15 9.39 -39.41
N LYS A 478 -17.73 9.43 -40.60
CA LYS A 478 -17.50 10.43 -41.62
C LYS A 478 -17.69 11.87 -41.09
N ARG A 479 -18.74 12.11 -40.29
CA ARG A 479 -19.05 13.42 -39.72
C ARG A 479 -17.96 13.92 -38.75
N PHE A 480 -17.34 13.02 -38.00
CA PHE A 480 -16.20 13.36 -37.14
C PHE A 480 -15.00 13.82 -37.98
N VAL A 481 -14.70 13.12 -39.09
CA VAL A 481 -13.59 13.47 -39.98
C VAL A 481 -13.86 14.79 -40.69
N GLU A 482 -15.06 15.01 -41.24
CA GLU A 482 -15.46 16.27 -41.85
C GLU A 482 -15.28 17.47 -40.90
N ARG A 483 -15.78 17.34 -39.66
CA ARG A 483 -15.59 18.36 -38.63
C ARG A 483 -14.14 18.56 -38.23
N SER A 484 -13.35 17.48 -38.21
CA SER A 484 -11.94 17.53 -37.88
C SER A 484 -11.12 18.29 -38.90
N VAL A 485 -11.44 18.12 -40.16
CA VAL A 485 -10.75 18.76 -41.30
C VAL A 485 -11.20 20.21 -41.50
N TYR A 486 -12.50 20.45 -41.49
CA TYR A 486 -13.06 21.73 -41.93
C TYR A 486 -13.47 22.70 -40.81
N GLU A 487 -13.73 22.17 -39.58
CA GLU A 487 -14.11 23.00 -38.44
C GLU A 487 -12.91 23.28 -37.52
N LYS A 488 -12.77 24.55 -37.07
CA LYS A 488 -11.74 24.97 -36.10
C LYS A 488 -12.11 24.68 -34.64
N THR A 489 -13.19 23.94 -34.39
CA THR A 489 -13.64 23.60 -33.02
C THR A 489 -12.68 22.64 -32.33
N GLY A 490 -12.51 22.76 -31.01
CA GLY A 490 -11.69 21.86 -30.21
C GLY A 490 -12.26 20.43 -30.14
N ALA A 491 -11.46 19.48 -29.65
CA ALA A 491 -11.94 18.14 -29.35
C ALA A 491 -12.97 18.20 -28.21
N ARG A 492 -14.07 17.45 -28.35
CA ARG A 492 -15.16 17.38 -27.35
C ARG A 492 -15.44 15.92 -27.00
N LEU A 493 -15.99 15.70 -25.82
CA LEU A 493 -16.49 14.39 -25.41
C LEU A 493 -17.58 13.91 -26.38
N THR A 494 -17.70 12.62 -26.56
CA THR A 494 -18.79 11.99 -27.32
C THR A 494 -20.11 12.08 -26.53
N LEU A 495 -21.24 11.97 -27.24
CA LEU A 495 -22.56 12.04 -26.59
C LEU A 495 -22.83 10.82 -25.69
N ASP A 496 -22.25 9.70 -26.04
CA ASP A 496 -22.30 8.41 -25.32
C ASP A 496 -21.26 8.30 -24.21
N PHE A 497 -20.35 9.28 -24.03
CA PHE A 497 -19.42 9.28 -22.89
C PHE A 497 -20.21 9.18 -21.57
N ALA A 498 -19.83 8.23 -20.69
CA ALA A 498 -20.53 7.96 -19.45
C ALA A 498 -20.70 9.21 -18.56
N SER A 499 -21.82 9.33 -17.87
CA SER A 499 -21.99 10.36 -16.84
C SER A 499 -21.12 10.06 -15.62
N PHE A 500 -20.81 11.09 -14.82
CA PHE A 500 -20.10 10.88 -13.57
C PHE A 500 -20.88 9.96 -12.60
N GLU A 501 -22.20 10.04 -12.58
CA GLU A 501 -23.05 9.20 -11.70
C GLU A 501 -22.96 7.71 -12.06
N GLU A 502 -23.03 7.38 -13.36
CA GLU A 502 -22.87 6.01 -13.86
C GLU A 502 -21.47 5.47 -13.53
N PHE A 503 -20.44 6.24 -13.87
CA PHE A 503 -19.05 5.90 -13.58
C PHE A 503 -18.79 5.74 -12.07
N ALA A 504 -19.28 6.66 -11.24
CA ALA A 504 -19.11 6.61 -9.80
C ALA A 504 -19.79 5.40 -9.16
N THR A 505 -20.94 5.00 -9.68
CA THR A 505 -21.66 3.80 -9.22
C THR A 505 -20.86 2.54 -9.49
N GLU A 506 -20.22 2.43 -10.64
CA GLU A 506 -19.36 1.30 -11.01
C GLU A 506 -18.08 1.29 -10.15
N LYS A 507 -17.35 2.41 -10.11
CA LYS A 507 -16.08 2.49 -9.39
C LYS A 507 -16.21 2.37 -7.87
N ALA A 508 -17.34 2.77 -7.31
CA ALA A 508 -17.63 2.51 -5.89
C ALA A 508 -17.74 1.00 -5.57
N LYS A 509 -18.21 0.18 -6.52
CA LYS A 509 -18.20 -1.28 -6.37
C LYS A 509 -16.78 -1.84 -6.41
N GLU A 510 -15.93 -1.32 -7.34
CA GLU A 510 -14.52 -1.73 -7.43
C GLU A 510 -13.76 -1.40 -6.14
N ILE A 511 -13.89 -0.17 -5.61
CA ILE A 511 -13.27 0.22 -4.33
C ILE A 511 -13.71 -0.71 -3.20
N LYS A 512 -15.00 -1.04 -3.13
CA LYS A 512 -15.51 -1.97 -2.12
C LYS A 512 -14.98 -3.40 -2.28
N ALA A 513 -14.78 -3.85 -3.50
CA ALA A 513 -14.33 -5.21 -3.80
C ALA A 513 -12.81 -5.37 -3.69
N HIS A 514 -12.04 -4.36 -4.09
CA HIS A 514 -10.59 -4.47 -4.27
C HIS A 514 -9.79 -3.46 -3.44
N GLY A 515 -10.41 -2.47 -2.80
CA GLY A 515 -9.74 -1.41 -2.04
C GLY A 515 -9.21 -0.25 -2.88
N GLY A 516 -9.40 -0.27 -4.21
CA GLY A 516 -8.99 0.77 -5.15
C GLY A 516 -9.76 0.65 -6.46
N ILE A 517 -9.34 1.40 -7.46
CA ILE A 517 -9.96 1.44 -8.78
C ILE A 517 -9.13 0.57 -9.73
N LEU A 518 -9.80 -0.23 -10.55
CA LEU A 518 -9.16 -1.05 -11.58
C LEU A 518 -8.76 -0.18 -12.77
N ASP A 519 -7.47 -0.24 -13.14
CA ASP A 519 -6.88 0.48 -14.27
C ASP A 519 -6.17 -0.50 -15.20
N GLU A 520 -6.33 -0.31 -16.50
CA GLU A 520 -5.81 -1.21 -17.52
C GLU A 520 -4.32 -0.95 -17.79
N ILE A 521 -3.53 -1.99 -17.84
CA ILE A 521 -2.11 -1.93 -18.21
C ILE A 521 -2.01 -1.54 -19.69
N GLU A 522 -1.27 -0.48 -19.96
CA GLU A 522 -0.99 -0.01 -21.31
C GLU A 522 0.27 -0.68 -21.88
N THR A 523 1.37 -0.69 -21.11
CA THR A 523 2.64 -1.31 -21.50
C THR A 523 3.40 -1.85 -20.30
N ILE A 524 4.19 -2.91 -20.55
CA ILE A 524 5.23 -3.41 -19.65
C ILE A 524 6.52 -3.51 -20.47
N GLU A 525 7.50 -2.65 -20.16
CA GLU A 525 8.74 -2.54 -20.94
C GLU A 525 9.98 -2.73 -20.06
N PRO A 526 11.06 -3.39 -20.55
CA PRO A 526 12.33 -3.43 -19.83
C PRO A 526 12.88 -2.02 -19.58
N ALA A 527 13.30 -1.74 -18.35
CA ALA A 527 13.79 -0.42 -17.94
C ALA A 527 15.24 -0.42 -17.45
N GLY A 528 15.98 -1.53 -17.69
CA GLY A 528 17.41 -1.64 -17.37
C GLY A 528 17.70 -2.36 -16.05
N ILE A 529 18.89 -2.10 -15.50
CA ILE A 529 19.31 -2.63 -14.19
C ILE A 529 19.44 -1.44 -13.24
N GLU A 530 18.74 -1.47 -12.13
CA GLU A 530 18.74 -0.40 -11.12
C GLU A 530 18.95 -1.00 -9.73
N LYS A 531 19.36 -0.15 -8.77
CA LYS A 531 19.30 -0.48 -7.35
C LYS A 531 17.83 -0.44 -6.94
N VAL A 532 17.33 -1.54 -6.43
CA VAL A 532 15.94 -1.77 -6.08
C VAL A 532 15.79 -2.08 -4.60
N TYR A 533 14.59 -1.88 -4.05
CA TYR A 533 14.31 -1.87 -2.63
C TYR A 533 12.99 -2.56 -2.34
N ASP A 534 12.87 -3.15 -1.14
CA ASP A 534 11.62 -3.69 -0.62
C ASP A 534 11.48 -3.46 0.87
N PHE A 535 10.23 -3.52 1.35
CA PHE A 535 9.87 -3.51 2.76
C PHE A 535 9.24 -4.83 3.18
N THR A 536 9.51 -5.25 4.41
CA THR A 536 8.63 -6.19 5.12
C THR A 536 7.69 -5.38 6.02
N VAL A 537 6.39 -5.49 5.79
CA VAL A 537 5.36 -4.76 6.54
C VAL A 537 4.55 -5.74 7.39
N GLU A 538 4.23 -5.32 8.63
CA GLU A 538 3.52 -6.10 9.62
C GLU A 538 2.11 -6.50 9.11
N ASP A 539 1.65 -7.71 9.41
CA ASP A 539 0.33 -8.30 9.19
C ASP A 539 -0.17 -8.35 7.72
N ASN A 540 -0.34 -7.21 7.08
CA ASN A 540 -1.00 -7.13 5.77
C ASN A 540 -0.08 -7.45 4.59
N HIS A 541 1.24 -7.51 4.80
CA HIS A 541 2.25 -7.86 3.80
C HIS A 541 2.12 -7.15 2.45
N ASN A 542 1.57 -5.94 2.45
CA ASN A 542 1.44 -5.08 1.27
C ASN A 542 1.61 -3.61 1.65
N PHE A 543 1.83 -2.77 0.65
CA PHE A 543 1.91 -1.31 0.81
C PHE A 543 1.58 -0.60 -0.51
N VAL A 544 1.48 0.73 -0.47
CA VAL A 544 1.16 1.54 -1.65
C VAL A 544 2.44 2.18 -2.19
N ALA A 545 2.75 1.87 -3.46
CA ALA A 545 3.88 2.42 -4.19
C ALA A 545 3.43 3.02 -5.53
N ASN A 546 3.72 4.30 -5.78
CA ASN A 546 3.28 5.05 -6.97
C ASN A 546 1.76 4.94 -7.25
N GLY A 547 0.95 4.70 -6.22
CA GLY A 547 -0.48 4.45 -6.34
C GLY A 547 -0.86 2.98 -6.57
N PHE A 548 0.07 2.08 -6.85
CA PHE A 548 -0.17 0.64 -6.94
C PHE A 548 -0.17 -0.01 -5.56
N ILE A 549 -0.99 -1.04 -5.37
CA ILE A 549 -0.94 -1.88 -4.19
C ILE A 549 -0.04 -3.07 -4.53
N VAL A 550 1.07 -3.21 -3.81
CA VAL A 550 2.13 -4.19 -4.04
C VAL A 550 2.35 -5.03 -2.79
N SER A 551 2.80 -6.28 -2.96
CA SER A 551 3.07 -7.19 -1.86
C SER A 551 4.56 -7.32 -1.59
N ASN A 552 4.90 -7.73 -0.37
CA ASN A 552 6.24 -8.13 0.04
C ASN A 552 6.35 -9.66 0.16
N CYS A 553 7.59 -10.19 0.30
CA CYS A 553 7.85 -11.61 0.48
C CYS A 553 7.39 -12.10 1.86
N GLY A 554 6.70 -13.24 1.90
CA GLY A 554 6.30 -13.90 3.13
C GLY A 554 7.29 -14.99 3.54
N VAL A 555 7.84 -14.88 4.74
CA VAL A 555 8.64 -15.92 5.40
C VAL A 555 7.99 -16.25 6.74
N ARG A 556 7.86 -17.54 7.05
CA ARG A 556 7.30 -17.97 8.33
C ARG A 556 8.41 -18.37 9.30
N LEU A 557 8.44 -17.72 10.46
CA LEU A 557 9.29 -18.09 11.58
C LEU A 557 8.46 -18.82 12.64
N VAL A 558 8.81 -20.09 12.91
CA VAL A 558 8.19 -20.91 13.95
C VAL A 558 9.12 -20.93 15.16
N ARG A 559 8.71 -20.37 16.28
CA ARG A 559 9.45 -20.49 17.53
C ARG A 559 9.20 -21.88 18.17
N THR A 560 10.23 -22.47 18.72
CA THR A 560 10.12 -23.71 19.52
C THR A 560 10.28 -23.39 20.99
N ASN A 561 10.00 -24.39 21.84
CA ASN A 561 10.32 -24.36 23.27
C ASN A 561 11.70 -24.93 23.58
N LEU A 562 12.53 -25.20 22.58
CA LEU A 562 13.86 -25.80 22.72
C LEU A 562 14.93 -24.70 22.83
N SER A 563 15.89 -24.94 23.70
CA SER A 563 17.16 -24.20 23.72
C SER A 563 18.20 -24.84 22.80
N VAL A 564 19.19 -24.08 22.39
CA VAL A 564 20.35 -24.62 21.64
C VAL A 564 21.08 -25.72 22.41
N ALA A 565 21.15 -25.62 23.74
CA ALA A 565 21.81 -26.64 24.57
C ALA A 565 21.08 -27.99 24.48
N GLU A 566 19.76 -28.00 24.40
CA GLU A 566 18.93 -29.18 24.24
C GLU A 566 18.94 -29.74 22.82
N ALA A 567 18.88 -28.85 21.81
CA ALA A 567 18.79 -29.26 20.41
C ALA A 567 20.14 -29.67 19.81
N LYS A 568 21.25 -29.02 20.19
CA LYS A 568 22.57 -29.26 19.62
C LYS A 568 23.04 -30.71 19.67
N PRO A 569 22.85 -31.47 20.78
CA PRO A 569 23.23 -32.88 20.84
C PRO A 569 22.41 -33.79 19.91
N LYS A 570 21.19 -33.37 19.56
CA LYS A 570 20.23 -34.09 18.70
C LYS A 570 20.02 -33.43 17.34
N MET A 571 20.91 -32.52 16.95
CA MET A 571 20.72 -31.72 15.72
C MET A 571 20.60 -32.60 14.48
N ARG A 572 21.39 -33.69 14.40
CA ARG A 572 21.33 -34.63 13.28
C ARG A 572 19.97 -35.31 13.21
N GLU A 573 19.49 -35.83 14.35
CA GLU A 573 18.19 -36.51 14.44
C GLU A 573 17.04 -35.52 14.08
N LEU A 574 17.15 -34.27 14.51
CA LEU A 574 16.19 -33.22 14.19
C LEU A 574 16.15 -32.92 12.69
N VAL A 575 17.31 -32.74 12.08
CA VAL A 575 17.41 -32.42 10.62
C VAL A 575 16.94 -33.61 9.79
N ASP A 576 17.33 -34.85 10.19
CA ASP A 576 16.89 -36.07 9.50
C ASP A 576 15.36 -36.23 9.59
N ALA A 577 14.75 -35.95 10.75
CA ALA A 577 13.32 -36.02 10.97
C ALA A 577 12.57 -34.93 10.14
N LEU A 578 13.12 -33.70 10.06
CA LEU A 578 12.58 -32.62 9.22
C LEU A 578 12.66 -32.97 7.75
N PHE A 579 13.80 -33.48 7.28
CA PHE A 579 13.99 -33.93 5.90
C PHE A 579 13.06 -35.10 5.53
N GLU A 580 12.89 -36.03 6.43
CA GLU A 580 11.94 -37.12 6.27
C GLU A 580 10.48 -36.65 6.25
N GLY A 581 10.12 -35.71 7.15
CA GLY A 581 8.76 -35.18 7.30
C GLY A 581 8.35 -34.26 6.17
N ILE A 582 9.29 -33.45 5.67
CA ILE A 582 9.08 -32.38 4.70
C ILE A 582 10.02 -32.56 3.50
N PRO A 583 9.67 -33.44 2.53
CA PRO A 583 10.53 -33.71 1.39
C PRO A 583 10.85 -32.47 0.57
N SER A 584 12.11 -32.27 0.23
CA SER A 584 12.60 -31.13 -0.57
C SER A 584 13.14 -31.59 -1.93
N GLY A 585 13.37 -30.61 -2.86
CA GLY A 585 13.95 -30.86 -4.17
C GLY A 585 12.97 -30.78 -5.34
N VAL A 586 13.53 -30.67 -6.57
CA VAL A 586 12.75 -30.60 -7.81
C VAL A 586 11.98 -31.90 -8.03
N GLY A 587 10.65 -31.79 -8.19
CA GLY A 587 9.80 -32.97 -8.44
C GLY A 587 9.64 -33.90 -7.23
N SER A 588 10.07 -33.48 -6.03
CA SER A 588 9.86 -34.27 -4.80
C SER A 588 8.38 -34.60 -4.62
N LYS A 589 8.12 -35.80 -4.11
CA LYS A 589 6.75 -36.29 -3.86
C LYS A 589 6.44 -36.20 -2.36
N GLY A 590 5.32 -35.57 -2.01
CA GLY A 590 4.85 -35.48 -0.65
C GLY A 590 4.50 -36.84 -0.03
N ARG A 591 4.57 -36.93 1.30
CA ARG A 591 4.04 -38.06 2.04
C ARG A 591 2.52 -38.04 2.09
N ILE A 592 1.93 -36.87 2.02
CA ILE A 592 0.48 -36.68 1.99
C ILE A 592 -0.04 -37.15 0.63
N ARG A 593 -0.85 -38.20 0.64
CA ARG A 593 -1.50 -38.76 -0.56
C ARG A 593 -2.93 -38.27 -0.61
N ILE A 594 -3.25 -37.48 -1.62
CA ILE A 594 -4.59 -36.91 -1.80
C ILE A 594 -5.15 -37.26 -3.18
N SER A 595 -6.46 -37.49 -3.23
CA SER A 595 -7.24 -37.61 -4.46
C SER A 595 -7.40 -36.24 -5.13
N ASP A 596 -7.99 -36.19 -6.32
CA ASP A 596 -8.29 -34.94 -7.01
C ASP A 596 -9.36 -34.11 -6.27
N GLY A 597 -10.38 -34.77 -5.70
CA GLY A 597 -11.40 -34.12 -4.88
C GLY A 597 -10.82 -33.51 -3.60
N GLU A 598 -9.99 -34.27 -2.88
CA GLU A 598 -9.31 -33.76 -1.66
C GLU A 598 -8.35 -32.61 -1.98
N LEU A 599 -7.68 -32.62 -3.13
CA LEU A 599 -6.89 -31.47 -3.58
C LEU A 599 -7.78 -30.25 -3.80
N GLY A 600 -8.96 -30.44 -4.41
CA GLY A 600 -9.95 -29.39 -4.56
C GLY A 600 -10.38 -28.79 -3.23
N ASP A 601 -10.70 -29.62 -2.27
CA ASP A 601 -11.06 -29.20 -0.90
C ASP A 601 -9.90 -28.48 -0.22
N ALA A 602 -8.67 -29.01 -0.32
CA ALA A 602 -7.47 -28.42 0.30
C ALA A 602 -7.17 -27.03 -0.24
N VAL A 603 -7.24 -26.81 -1.57
CA VAL A 603 -6.91 -25.51 -2.16
C VAL A 603 -8.04 -24.48 -2.05
N THR A 604 -9.28 -24.91 -1.81
CA THR A 604 -10.43 -24.01 -1.59
C THR A 604 -10.63 -23.66 -0.12
N ARG A 605 -10.33 -24.58 0.78
CA ARG A 605 -10.54 -24.44 2.23
C ARG A 605 -9.27 -24.14 3.01
N GLY A 606 -8.10 -24.25 2.35
CA GLY A 606 -6.80 -23.86 2.93
C GLY A 606 -6.48 -24.54 4.26
N ALA A 607 -6.07 -23.75 5.25
CA ALA A 607 -5.70 -24.26 6.57
C ALA A 607 -6.83 -25.01 7.28
N ALA A 608 -8.09 -24.67 7.03
CA ALA A 608 -9.23 -25.38 7.64
C ALA A 608 -9.25 -26.86 7.22
N TRP A 609 -8.95 -27.16 5.95
CA TRP A 609 -8.79 -28.53 5.49
C TRP A 609 -7.63 -29.25 6.20
N ALA A 610 -6.49 -28.56 6.37
CA ALA A 610 -5.32 -29.12 7.05
C ALA A 610 -5.62 -29.46 8.52
N LEU A 611 -6.34 -28.60 9.23
CA LEU A 611 -6.76 -28.83 10.62
C LEU A 611 -7.67 -30.05 10.76
N GLU A 612 -8.66 -30.18 9.90
CA GLU A 612 -9.60 -31.31 9.92
C GLU A 612 -8.91 -32.65 9.61
N ASN A 613 -7.80 -32.59 8.86
CA ASN A 613 -6.98 -33.77 8.54
C ASN A 613 -5.81 -33.98 9.51
N GLY A 614 -5.75 -33.25 10.62
CA GLY A 614 -4.76 -33.42 11.68
C GLY A 614 -3.37 -32.84 11.37
N TYR A 615 -3.25 -31.92 10.43
CA TYR A 615 -1.99 -31.28 10.03
C TYR A 615 -1.75 -29.92 10.72
N GLY A 616 -2.37 -29.68 11.86
CA GLY A 616 -2.17 -28.44 12.61
C GLY A 616 -3.18 -28.29 13.74
N THR A 617 -3.20 -27.11 14.35
CA THR A 617 -4.10 -26.71 15.43
C THR A 617 -4.86 -25.43 15.06
N ALA A 618 -5.93 -25.10 15.76
CA ALA A 618 -6.69 -23.88 15.53
C ALA A 618 -5.82 -22.61 15.61
N ALA A 619 -4.84 -22.60 16.53
CA ALA A 619 -3.88 -21.52 16.67
C ALA A 619 -3.03 -21.31 15.40
N ASP A 620 -2.74 -22.36 14.64
CA ASP A 620 -1.96 -22.23 13.40
C ASP A 620 -2.75 -21.49 12.31
N ALA A 621 -4.07 -21.69 12.22
CA ALA A 621 -4.92 -20.96 11.30
C ALA A 621 -5.04 -19.48 11.67
N GLU A 622 -5.21 -19.15 12.96
CA GLU A 622 -5.25 -17.77 13.46
C GLU A 622 -3.98 -16.97 13.14
N HIS A 623 -2.83 -17.67 13.00
CA HIS A 623 -1.55 -17.08 12.64
C HIS A 623 -1.24 -17.17 11.12
N CYS A 624 -2.19 -17.60 10.30
CA CYS A 624 -2.10 -17.58 8.85
C CYS A 624 -2.83 -16.36 8.27
N GLU A 625 -2.32 -15.84 7.16
CA GLU A 625 -2.99 -14.80 6.39
C GLU A 625 -4.40 -15.29 5.97
N GLU A 626 -5.40 -14.42 6.07
CA GLU A 626 -6.83 -14.72 5.82
C GLU A 626 -7.36 -15.94 6.61
N ASP A 627 -6.86 -16.13 7.84
CA ASP A 627 -7.18 -17.31 8.68
C ASP A 627 -6.87 -18.63 7.95
N GLY A 628 -5.90 -18.56 7.03
CA GLY A 628 -5.44 -19.69 6.22
C GLY A 628 -6.39 -20.15 5.10
N ALA A 629 -7.43 -19.36 4.76
CA ALA A 629 -8.39 -19.71 3.72
C ALA A 629 -8.85 -18.48 2.93
N MET A 630 -8.39 -18.33 1.69
CA MET A 630 -8.78 -17.22 0.82
C MET A 630 -10.22 -17.40 0.31
N LYS A 631 -11.07 -16.37 0.53
CA LYS A 631 -12.45 -16.37 0.04
C LYS A 631 -12.49 -16.25 -1.49
N GLY A 632 -13.30 -17.11 -2.12
CA GLY A 632 -13.49 -17.08 -3.58
C GLY A 632 -12.53 -17.99 -4.35
N ALA A 633 -11.71 -18.80 -3.68
CA ALA A 633 -10.92 -19.85 -4.33
C ALA A 633 -11.84 -20.82 -5.09
N ASP A 634 -11.60 -21.02 -6.39
CA ASP A 634 -12.42 -21.85 -7.27
C ASP A 634 -11.57 -22.89 -8.00
N TYR A 635 -11.57 -24.11 -7.49
CA TYR A 635 -10.83 -25.24 -8.06
C TYR A 635 -11.27 -25.61 -9.47
N SER A 636 -12.51 -25.29 -9.87
CA SER A 636 -13.03 -25.59 -11.21
C SER A 636 -12.29 -24.79 -12.30
N LYS A 637 -11.67 -23.69 -11.95
CA LYS A 637 -10.88 -22.84 -12.87
C LYS A 637 -9.44 -23.34 -13.06
N VAL A 638 -8.99 -24.31 -12.28
CA VAL A 638 -7.64 -24.87 -12.38
C VAL A 638 -7.56 -25.91 -13.49
N SER A 639 -6.56 -25.81 -14.36
CA SER A 639 -6.37 -26.75 -15.47
C SER A 639 -6.01 -28.16 -14.95
N ASP A 640 -6.43 -29.19 -15.69
CA ASP A 640 -6.13 -30.60 -15.33
C ASP A 640 -4.62 -30.87 -15.29
N GLN A 641 -3.83 -30.14 -16.06
CA GLN A 641 -2.37 -30.22 -16.02
C GLN A 641 -1.81 -29.71 -14.71
N ALA A 642 -2.32 -28.59 -14.19
CA ALA A 642 -1.92 -28.04 -12.88
C ALA A 642 -2.32 -28.98 -11.73
N LYS A 643 -3.52 -29.56 -11.78
CA LYS A 643 -4.00 -30.57 -10.82
C LYS A 643 -3.11 -31.78 -10.80
N LYS A 644 -2.81 -32.35 -11.95
CA LYS A 644 -1.92 -33.51 -12.13
C LYS A 644 -0.49 -33.26 -11.64
N ARG A 645 0.02 -32.03 -11.83
CA ARG A 645 1.37 -31.62 -11.39
C ARG A 645 1.41 -31.34 -9.90
N GLY A 646 0.39 -30.70 -9.34
CA GLY A 646 0.32 -30.28 -7.93
C GLY A 646 0.13 -31.45 -6.97
N ARG A 647 -0.78 -32.37 -7.29
CA ARG A 647 -1.16 -33.47 -6.41
C ARG A 647 0.00 -34.29 -5.82
N PRO A 648 1.00 -34.77 -6.60
CA PRO A 648 2.13 -35.51 -6.04
C PRO A 648 3.09 -34.65 -5.23
N GLN A 649 3.07 -33.33 -5.37
CA GLN A 649 3.94 -32.38 -4.67
C GLN A 649 3.30 -31.76 -3.44
N PHE A 650 2.07 -32.15 -3.10
CA PHE A 650 1.36 -31.64 -1.93
C PHE A 650 2.10 -32.02 -0.64
N GLY A 651 2.29 -31.05 0.27
CA GLY A 651 3.05 -31.25 1.51
C GLY A 651 4.57 -31.39 1.31
N THR A 652 5.14 -30.86 0.21
CA THR A 652 6.59 -30.79 0.00
C THR A 652 7.09 -29.36 0.17
N LEU A 653 8.34 -29.22 0.61
CA LEU A 653 8.98 -27.91 0.80
C LEU A 653 9.21 -27.18 -0.54
N GLY A 654 9.88 -27.81 -1.45
CA GLY A 654 10.24 -27.21 -2.72
C GLY A 654 11.70 -27.33 -3.08
N SER A 655 12.10 -26.52 -4.06
CA SER A 655 13.47 -26.42 -4.57
C SER A 655 13.74 -24.98 -4.97
N GLY A 656 14.96 -24.66 -5.29
CA GLY A 656 15.38 -23.30 -5.63
C GLY A 656 15.57 -22.50 -4.35
N ASN A 657 14.86 -21.40 -4.23
CA ASN A 657 14.87 -20.53 -3.06
C ASN A 657 14.02 -21.03 -1.86
N HIS A 658 13.24 -22.11 -2.03
CA HIS A 658 12.48 -22.70 -0.93
C HIS A 658 13.40 -23.37 0.08
N PHE A 659 13.27 -23.03 1.36
CA PHE A 659 14.10 -23.56 2.43
C PHE A 659 13.32 -23.83 3.73
N LEU A 660 13.87 -24.69 4.56
CA LEU A 660 13.53 -24.88 5.94
C LEU A 660 14.83 -24.89 6.73
N GLU A 661 14.97 -23.97 7.67
CA GLU A 661 16.18 -23.78 8.46
C GLU A 661 15.92 -23.98 9.94
N VAL A 662 16.86 -24.62 10.64
CA VAL A 662 16.91 -24.64 12.09
C VAL A 662 17.84 -23.52 12.54
N GLN A 663 17.27 -22.52 13.18
CA GLN A 663 17.96 -21.29 13.55
C GLN A 663 18.10 -21.16 15.07
N LYS A 664 19.07 -20.36 15.50
CA LYS A 664 19.28 -19.95 16.89
C LYS A 664 18.98 -18.45 17.01
N VAL A 665 18.26 -18.04 18.03
CA VAL A 665 18.17 -16.63 18.42
C VAL A 665 19.53 -16.25 19.04
N GLU A 666 20.36 -15.56 18.26
CA GLU A 666 21.73 -15.21 18.65
C GLU A 666 21.76 -14.04 19.61
N LYS A 667 21.00 -12.95 19.33
CA LYS A 667 20.97 -11.73 20.09
C LYS A 667 19.60 -11.07 20.03
N ILE A 668 19.17 -10.49 21.14
CA ILE A 668 17.96 -9.68 21.25
C ILE A 668 18.37 -8.21 21.29
N PHE A 669 17.83 -7.43 20.34
CA PHE A 669 18.08 -5.98 20.24
C PHE A 669 16.99 -5.13 20.89
N ASP A 670 15.77 -5.69 21.03
CA ASP A 670 14.61 -5.04 21.65
C ASP A 670 13.90 -6.07 22.56
N ALA A 671 14.13 -5.92 23.86
CA ALA A 671 13.64 -6.86 24.86
C ALA A 671 12.10 -6.88 24.99
N GLU A 672 11.43 -5.73 24.76
CA GLU A 672 9.95 -5.66 24.84
C GLU A 672 9.30 -6.38 23.66
N LYS A 673 9.82 -6.16 22.46
CA LYS A 673 9.34 -6.85 21.26
C LYS A 673 9.65 -8.34 21.29
N ALA A 674 10.86 -8.72 21.68
CA ALA A 674 11.21 -10.12 21.83
C ALA A 674 10.30 -10.85 22.84
N LYS A 675 9.97 -10.18 23.95
CA LYS A 675 9.00 -10.71 24.93
C LYS A 675 7.60 -10.84 24.32
N ALA A 676 7.16 -9.87 23.53
CA ALA A 676 5.86 -9.94 22.84
C ALA A 676 5.78 -11.11 21.86
N PHE A 677 6.87 -11.37 21.11
CA PHE A 677 6.98 -12.54 20.22
C PHE A 677 7.31 -13.84 20.96
N GLY A 678 7.62 -13.77 22.26
CA GLY A 678 8.03 -14.92 23.06
C GLY A 678 9.40 -15.49 22.65
N LEU A 679 10.31 -14.62 22.17
CA LEU A 679 11.67 -14.98 21.79
C LEU A 679 12.66 -14.74 22.93
N GLN A 680 13.65 -15.65 23.05
CA GLN A 680 14.73 -15.60 24.04
C GLN A 680 16.06 -15.92 23.39
N GLU A 681 17.16 -15.31 23.85
CA GLU A 681 18.50 -15.66 23.39
C GLU A 681 18.81 -17.15 23.65
N GLY A 682 19.41 -17.81 22.67
CA GLY A 682 19.69 -19.25 22.73
C GLY A 682 18.49 -20.13 22.41
N GLN A 683 17.31 -19.57 22.09
CA GLN A 683 16.14 -20.34 21.66
C GLN A 683 16.34 -20.87 20.24
N VAL A 684 15.81 -22.07 19.97
CA VAL A 684 15.77 -22.64 18.61
C VAL A 684 14.47 -22.21 17.92
N CYS A 685 14.60 -21.73 16.68
CA CYS A 685 13.50 -21.43 15.79
C CYS A 685 13.62 -22.21 14.49
N LEU A 686 12.50 -22.42 13.80
CA LEU A 686 12.46 -22.97 12.45
C LEU A 686 11.99 -21.87 11.49
N MET A 687 12.74 -21.61 10.43
CA MET A 687 12.35 -20.67 9.39
C MET A 687 11.97 -21.45 8.14
N ILE A 688 10.79 -21.17 7.61
CA ILE A 688 10.22 -21.87 6.46
C ILE A 688 9.89 -20.86 5.38
N HIS A 689 10.45 -21.09 4.19
CA HIS A 689 10.08 -20.40 2.97
C HIS A 689 9.65 -21.44 1.94
N SER A 690 8.37 -21.38 1.54
CA SER A 690 7.79 -22.28 0.55
C SER A 690 6.64 -21.58 -0.19
N GLY A 691 6.12 -22.21 -1.25
CA GLY A 691 5.04 -21.66 -2.07
C GLY A 691 4.11 -22.74 -2.63
N SER A 692 3.35 -22.41 -3.66
CA SER A 692 2.35 -23.30 -4.27
C SER A 692 2.92 -24.47 -5.08
N ARG A 693 4.21 -24.61 -5.11
CA ARG A 693 4.92 -25.68 -5.84
C ARG A 693 4.53 -25.72 -7.32
N GLY A 694 4.60 -26.90 -7.96
CA GLY A 694 4.21 -27.09 -9.34
C GLY A 694 2.73 -26.86 -9.62
N PHE A 695 1.87 -26.80 -8.61
CA PHE A 695 0.46 -26.45 -8.76
C PHE A 695 0.28 -25.00 -9.21
N GLY A 696 0.67 -24.04 -8.40
CA GLY A 696 0.56 -22.63 -8.75
C GLY A 696 1.45 -22.23 -9.91
N HIS A 697 2.68 -22.77 -10.02
CA HIS A 697 3.53 -22.57 -11.20
C HIS A 697 2.86 -22.98 -12.51
N GLN A 698 1.97 -23.98 -12.49
CA GLN A 698 1.27 -24.42 -13.69
C GLN A 698 -0.09 -23.70 -13.89
N VAL A 699 -0.63 -23.10 -12.83
CA VAL A 699 -1.83 -22.24 -12.91
C VAL A 699 -1.48 -20.90 -13.55
N CYS A 700 -0.34 -20.32 -13.17
CA CYS A 700 0.22 -19.12 -13.80
C CYS A 700 0.75 -19.45 -15.19
#